data_11811c9613cf4e56f508763ee46eec42
#
_entry.id   11811c9613cf4e56f508763ee46eec42
#
_cell.length_a   1.000
_cell.length_b   1.000
_cell.length_c   1.000
_cell.angle_alpha   90.00
_cell.angle_beta   90.00
_cell.angle_gamma   90.00
#
_symmetry.space_group_name_H-M   'P 1'
#
loop_
_entity.id
_entity.type
_entity.pdbx_description
1 polymer ?
#
loop_
_entity_poly.entity_id
_entity_poly.type
_entity_poly.pdbx_seq_one_letter_code
_entity_poly.pdbx_strand_id
1 'polypeptide(L)'
;MNFKKIVTSLALLSLTMTGCGITGQSKTNKPSLKVTEQEFSKNKSYAKKDFDYKVDPETFQLSLTTNGKTEIVAQPQQPRKIADYQETASEISWSCPDEHVEITLKKEKDHLAVKILNQAKKDNTFSWPKIDAENYTLPIAEGKSIPNNQPEWLKYFLGNNEIDLLEAFSMSFFSINQSNFATTFVLDNTFNSQMIATTEPHLSFETSHTFVGFDPNKTLNYRIYLTDNDPVAIAKTYQKDRVALDKFKTLEQKAQENPEINKMNGALQIYFWNNRLLTSDDVKWQALAAEIDEPIFKWIGELLAKYGEDGDEEYQSILPAIKAGEAYKYEQNVFLNSLNYVLLYPEFYNSDIFTKPDEVASKLIEKGVDKLTEQERYTLNQHLMAGTLGTDVTKPLEQWGQKASTDVLTDMKKSGINKAWIGLPNWENGLMNPKMVAEANDKGYLVGPYDSYQSIQEDASIDWNTASFPNPTLYEDATITNKKGDKIPGFLGKGRKLNSTLIFPDVKERVTGILANNIPINSWFLDTDAAGEIYNDYDPTHKTTQADDVDARLKRMNYLNSLGMVVGAETGNDFASEGMVYAHGLETPVIMWSDPDMRQNKESEYYVGDYAAVDGGIPSKYNKVVPIKDEYKPIYTDPLYSVPLYKLVYNRSVITSHHWEWDSYKIKGLTGQRRLQEYLYNTPPMVHLDQATWQDRKEDVVQNAKTWTPFQEKALQHEMTNFSYLSEDRLVQRTDFGADLSVVANFSKTDFQLGKETIPPGTALIIEGTKTTLIDTRTVEK
;
A
#
# COMPACT_ATOMS: atom_id res chain seq x y z
N MET A 1 -17.70 -9.18 -9.95
CA MET A 1 -18.55 -9.64 -8.82
C MET A 1 -19.58 -8.57 -8.51
N ASN A 2 -20.85 -8.91 -8.35
CA ASN A 2 -21.95 -7.95 -8.32
C ASN A 2 -21.98 -7.12 -7.02
N PHE A 3 -21.54 -5.89 -7.04
CA PHE A 3 -21.63 -4.91 -5.94
C PHE A 3 -23.09 -4.53 -5.53
N LYS A 4 -24.11 -5.09 -6.17
CA LYS A 4 -25.53 -4.75 -5.94
C LYS A 4 -26.28 -5.69 -4.96
N LYS A 5 -25.62 -6.64 -4.28
CA LYS A 5 -26.29 -7.58 -3.37
C LYS A 5 -26.00 -7.42 -1.87
N ILE A 6 -25.29 -6.41 -1.45
CA ILE A 6 -24.97 -6.19 -0.01
C ILE A 6 -25.62 -4.90 0.55
N VAL A 7 -26.72 -4.48 0.00
CA VAL A 7 -27.51 -3.39 0.62
C VAL A 7 -28.95 -3.88 0.74
N THR A 8 -29.21 -4.78 1.63
CA THR A 8 -30.54 -4.96 2.27
C THR A 8 -30.45 -6.09 3.30
N SER A 9 -30.32 -5.74 4.53
CA SER A 9 -30.85 -6.43 5.73
C SER A 9 -29.96 -6.17 6.95
N LEU A 10 -30.15 -5.04 7.60
CA LEU A 10 -29.91 -4.88 9.02
C LEU A 10 -30.95 -3.91 9.56
N ALA A 11 -32.10 -4.46 9.91
CA ALA A 11 -33.07 -3.78 10.75
C ALA A 11 -32.87 -4.23 12.21
N LEU A 12 -32.68 -3.22 13.04
CA LEU A 12 -32.86 -3.13 14.50
C LEU A 12 -33.20 -4.41 15.27
N LEU A 13 -32.37 -4.70 16.29
CA LEU A 13 -32.84 -5.17 17.58
C LEU A 13 -32.03 -4.45 18.68
N SER A 14 -32.66 -3.47 19.30
CA SER A 14 -32.26 -2.83 20.54
C SER A 14 -32.61 -3.74 21.72
N LEU A 15 -31.64 -4.16 22.49
CA LEU A 15 -31.86 -4.74 23.81
C LEU A 15 -31.09 -3.91 24.84
N THR A 16 -31.87 -3.19 25.64
CA THR A 16 -31.46 -2.51 26.88
C THR A 16 -31.06 -3.55 27.93
N MET A 17 -29.85 -3.45 28.47
CA MET A 17 -29.53 -4.04 29.75
C MET A 17 -29.02 -2.99 30.72
N THR A 18 -29.77 -2.86 31.79
CA THR A 18 -29.56 -2.05 32.99
C THR A 18 -28.31 -2.50 33.76
N GLY A 19 -27.57 -1.50 34.22
CA GLY A 19 -26.35 -1.70 34.99
C GLY A 19 -26.59 -2.19 36.43
N CYS A 20 -25.58 -2.88 36.95
CA CYS A 20 -25.32 -3.00 38.36
C CYS A 20 -23.84 -2.78 38.62
N GLY A 21 -23.50 -1.69 39.27
CA GLY A 21 -22.15 -1.38 39.68
C GLY A 21 -21.74 -2.23 40.88
N ILE A 22 -20.52 -2.76 40.83
CA ILE A 22 -19.79 -3.23 42.00
C ILE A 22 -18.38 -2.63 41.96
N THR A 23 -18.16 -1.67 42.87
CA THR A 23 -16.85 -1.16 43.21
C THR A 23 -16.11 -2.18 44.06
N GLY A 24 -15.00 -2.70 43.58
CA GLY A 24 -14.10 -3.54 44.34
C GLY A 24 -12.66 -3.26 43.92
N GLN A 25 -11.96 -2.35 44.58
CA GLN A 25 -10.51 -2.20 44.47
C GLN A 25 -9.82 -3.41 45.10
N SER A 26 -9.28 -4.27 44.28
CA SER A 26 -8.29 -5.27 44.71
C SER A 26 -6.93 -4.85 44.13
N LYS A 27 -6.05 -4.32 45.01
CA LYS A 27 -4.63 -4.17 44.73
C LYS A 27 -4.01 -5.57 44.77
N THR A 28 -3.88 -6.22 43.64
CA THR A 28 -2.99 -7.38 43.52
C THR A 28 -1.65 -6.89 42.95
N ASN A 29 -0.64 -6.82 43.81
CA ASN A 29 0.75 -6.79 43.39
C ASN A 29 1.04 -8.09 42.62
N LYS A 30 1.03 -8.06 41.29
CA LYS A 30 1.59 -9.13 40.49
C LYS A 30 3.11 -8.97 40.47
N PRO A 31 3.87 -10.05 40.69
CA PRO A 31 5.33 -10.00 40.65
C PRO A 31 5.75 -9.66 39.21
N SER A 32 6.72 -8.75 39.05
CA SER A 32 7.35 -8.47 37.76
C SER A 32 8.09 -9.73 37.32
N LEU A 33 7.73 -10.24 36.14
CA LEU A 33 8.45 -11.36 35.52
C LEU A 33 9.86 -10.89 35.14
N LYS A 34 10.88 -11.43 35.81
CA LYS A 34 12.29 -11.24 35.41
C LYS A 34 12.59 -12.29 34.35
N VAL A 35 12.67 -11.87 33.11
CA VAL A 35 13.15 -12.72 32.02
C VAL A 35 14.64 -12.50 31.84
N THR A 36 15.42 -13.57 31.76
CA THR A 36 16.87 -13.51 31.58
C THR A 36 17.25 -13.65 30.11
N GLU A 37 18.29 -12.94 29.66
CA GLU A 37 18.78 -12.96 28.25
C GLU A 37 19.05 -14.35 27.68
N GLN A 38 19.32 -15.34 28.53
CA GLN A 38 19.64 -16.71 28.13
C GLN A 38 18.44 -17.51 27.58
N GLU A 39 17.19 -17.05 27.75
CA GLU A 39 16.02 -17.78 27.28
C GLU A 39 15.70 -17.54 25.78
N PHE A 40 16.34 -16.55 25.12
CA PHE A 40 16.04 -16.16 23.75
C PHE A 40 16.86 -16.85 22.67
N SER A 41 17.93 -17.57 23.03
CA SER A 41 18.83 -18.22 22.07
C SER A 41 18.47 -19.67 21.71
N LYS A 42 17.24 -20.11 22.00
CA LYS A 42 16.82 -21.46 21.58
C LYS A 42 16.76 -21.53 20.07
N ASN A 43 17.54 -22.48 19.53
CA ASN A 43 17.56 -22.79 18.11
C ASN A 43 16.12 -23.07 17.60
N LYS A 44 15.52 -22.11 16.90
CA LYS A 44 14.22 -22.27 16.26
C LYS A 44 14.36 -23.28 15.12
N SER A 45 13.49 -24.29 15.11
CA SER A 45 13.47 -25.27 14.04
C SER A 45 12.66 -24.72 12.87
N TYR A 46 13.33 -24.44 11.75
CA TYR A 46 12.68 -24.08 10.50
C TYR A 46 11.91 -25.27 9.93
N ALA A 47 12.33 -25.90 8.84
CA ALA A 47 11.66 -27.10 8.37
C ALA A 47 12.18 -28.37 9.05
N LYS A 48 11.28 -29.22 9.52
CA LYS A 48 11.59 -30.54 10.09
C LYS A 48 11.81 -31.53 8.95
N LYS A 49 12.91 -32.29 9.01
CA LYS A 49 13.27 -33.29 7.97
C LYS A 49 12.66 -34.64 8.24
N ASP A 50 12.50 -34.99 9.52
CA ASP A 50 11.94 -36.27 9.96
C ASP A 50 10.46 -36.10 10.23
N PHE A 51 9.66 -36.49 9.28
CA PHE A 51 8.21 -36.57 9.40
C PHE A 51 7.69 -37.72 8.55
N ASP A 52 6.53 -38.24 8.92
CA ASP A 52 5.75 -39.19 8.11
C ASP A 52 4.40 -38.58 7.76
N TYR A 53 3.76 -39.07 6.73
CA TYR A 53 2.44 -38.63 6.32
C TYR A 53 1.51 -39.82 6.08
N LYS A 54 0.23 -39.56 6.25
CA LYS A 54 -0.85 -40.49 5.87
C LYS A 54 -1.94 -39.70 5.15
N VAL A 55 -2.35 -40.17 4.00
CA VAL A 55 -3.45 -39.59 3.23
C VAL A 55 -4.57 -40.60 3.08
N ASP A 56 -5.80 -40.15 3.16
CA ASP A 56 -6.98 -40.91 2.72
C ASP A 56 -7.40 -40.37 1.35
N PRO A 57 -7.25 -41.14 0.26
CA PRO A 57 -7.52 -40.67 -1.10
C PRO A 57 -8.99 -40.30 -1.35
N GLU A 58 -9.94 -40.96 -0.67
CA GLU A 58 -11.37 -40.71 -0.87
C GLU A 58 -11.80 -39.37 -0.27
N THR A 59 -11.35 -39.07 0.95
CA THR A 59 -11.71 -37.85 1.68
C THR A 59 -10.67 -36.74 1.55
N PHE A 60 -9.52 -37.06 1.00
CA PHE A 60 -8.30 -36.23 0.93
C PHE A 60 -7.90 -35.67 2.29
N GLN A 61 -8.20 -36.42 3.39
CA GLN A 61 -7.67 -36.13 4.71
C GLN A 61 -6.16 -36.36 4.70
N LEU A 62 -5.40 -35.38 5.22
CA LEU A 62 -3.95 -35.48 5.38
C LEU A 62 -3.56 -35.37 6.85
N SER A 63 -2.77 -36.34 7.32
CA SER A 63 -2.14 -36.29 8.65
C SER A 63 -0.64 -36.31 8.51
N LEU A 64 0.05 -35.53 9.37
CA LEU A 64 1.50 -35.48 9.43
C LEU A 64 1.96 -35.92 10.84
N THR A 65 3.09 -36.63 10.89
CA THR A 65 3.65 -37.16 12.14
C THR A 65 5.11 -36.79 12.25
N THR A 66 5.52 -36.20 13.36
CA THR A 66 6.92 -35.94 13.70
C THR A 66 7.16 -36.19 15.19
N ASN A 67 8.27 -36.82 15.53
CA ASN A 67 8.62 -37.18 16.95
C ASN A 67 7.49 -37.94 17.67
N GLY A 68 6.77 -38.82 16.96
CA GLY A 68 5.67 -39.61 17.51
C GLY A 68 4.38 -38.80 17.78
N LYS A 69 4.30 -37.56 17.36
CA LYS A 69 3.12 -36.69 17.45
C LYS A 69 2.47 -36.55 16.10
N THR A 70 1.17 -36.85 16.01
CA THR A 70 0.38 -36.80 14.79
C THR A 70 -0.67 -35.70 14.88
N GLU A 71 -0.79 -34.89 13.82
CA GLU A 71 -1.84 -33.86 13.66
C GLU A 71 -2.55 -34.06 12.32
N ILE A 72 -3.87 -33.84 12.27
CA ILE A 72 -4.62 -33.74 11.03
C ILE A 72 -4.39 -32.33 10.50
N VAL A 73 -3.75 -32.22 9.34
CA VAL A 73 -3.38 -30.91 8.73
C VAL A 73 -4.31 -30.50 7.59
N ALA A 74 -5.01 -31.48 6.99
CA ALA A 74 -6.17 -31.23 6.14
C ALA A 74 -7.31 -32.14 6.62
N GLN A 75 -8.44 -31.53 6.93
CA GLN A 75 -9.63 -32.22 7.45
C GLN A 75 -10.29 -33.06 6.32
N PRO A 76 -10.97 -34.15 6.69
CA PRO A 76 -11.67 -34.95 5.71
C PRO A 76 -12.79 -34.13 5.03
N GLN A 77 -12.89 -34.28 3.72
CA GLN A 77 -13.96 -33.71 2.92
C GLN A 77 -14.98 -34.83 2.56
N GLN A 78 -16.03 -34.49 1.82
CA GLN A 78 -16.97 -35.50 1.34
C GLN A 78 -16.22 -36.54 0.49
N PRO A 79 -16.49 -37.85 0.67
CA PRO A 79 -15.83 -38.90 -0.10
C PRO A 79 -16.00 -38.70 -1.60
N ARG A 80 -14.89 -38.82 -2.33
CA ARG A 80 -14.83 -38.72 -3.78
C ARG A 80 -14.65 -40.09 -4.40
N LYS A 81 -15.15 -40.25 -5.61
CA LYS A 81 -14.81 -41.43 -6.42
C LYS A 81 -13.35 -41.32 -6.86
N ILE A 82 -12.55 -42.32 -6.54
CA ILE A 82 -11.17 -42.41 -6.94
C ILE A 82 -10.94 -43.51 -7.99
N ALA A 83 -9.91 -43.33 -8.81
CA ALA A 83 -9.41 -44.32 -9.76
C ALA A 83 -7.86 -44.22 -9.87
N ASP A 84 -7.27 -45.20 -10.54
CA ASP A 84 -5.83 -45.23 -10.87
C ASP A 84 -4.90 -45.04 -9.65
N TYR A 85 -5.33 -45.54 -8.48
CA TYR A 85 -4.54 -45.43 -7.26
C TYR A 85 -3.21 -46.18 -7.38
N GLN A 86 -2.14 -45.51 -7.07
CA GLN A 86 -0.78 -46.06 -7.01
C GLN A 86 -0.07 -45.58 -5.74
N GLU A 87 0.69 -46.47 -5.13
CA GLU A 87 1.48 -46.17 -3.96
C GLU A 87 2.88 -46.79 -4.07
N THR A 88 3.88 -46.02 -3.81
CA THR A 88 5.29 -46.40 -3.75
C THR A 88 5.88 -45.97 -2.38
N ALA A 89 7.13 -46.24 -2.13
CA ALA A 89 7.78 -45.87 -0.89
C ALA A 89 7.89 -44.31 -0.68
N SER A 90 7.81 -43.52 -1.76
CA SER A 90 8.00 -42.05 -1.70
C SER A 90 6.87 -41.26 -2.32
N GLU A 91 5.92 -41.89 -3.01
CA GLU A 91 4.90 -41.20 -3.80
C GLU A 91 3.56 -41.98 -3.75
N ILE A 92 2.48 -41.23 -3.59
CA ILE A 92 1.11 -41.74 -3.72
C ILE A 92 0.41 -40.89 -4.79
N SER A 93 -0.33 -41.55 -5.69
CA SER A 93 -1.11 -40.85 -6.71
C SER A 93 -2.45 -41.53 -6.98
N TRP A 94 -3.43 -40.73 -7.38
CA TRP A 94 -4.77 -41.21 -7.79
C TRP A 94 -5.45 -40.17 -8.67
N SER A 95 -6.52 -40.56 -9.34
CA SER A 95 -7.39 -39.65 -10.07
C SER A 95 -8.74 -39.49 -9.35
N CYS A 96 -9.38 -38.31 -9.49
CA CYS A 96 -10.75 -38.02 -9.13
C CYS A 96 -11.53 -37.77 -10.44
N PRO A 97 -12.13 -38.80 -11.06
CA PRO A 97 -12.71 -38.67 -12.40
C PRO A 97 -13.86 -37.66 -12.50
N ASP A 98 -14.67 -37.55 -11.45
CA ASP A 98 -15.84 -36.65 -11.43
C ASP A 98 -15.42 -35.19 -11.31
N GLU A 99 -14.30 -34.89 -10.65
CA GLU A 99 -13.69 -33.55 -10.52
C GLU A 99 -12.66 -33.26 -11.62
N HIS A 100 -12.35 -34.21 -12.47
CA HIS A 100 -11.37 -34.09 -13.55
C HIS A 100 -9.98 -33.70 -13.09
N VAL A 101 -9.49 -34.27 -11.99
CA VAL A 101 -8.14 -34.00 -11.48
C VAL A 101 -7.34 -35.26 -11.21
N GLU A 102 -6.02 -35.15 -11.37
CA GLU A 102 -5.05 -36.14 -10.86
C GLU A 102 -4.29 -35.52 -9.69
N ILE A 103 -4.08 -36.31 -8.64
CA ILE A 103 -3.43 -35.87 -7.42
C ILE A 103 -2.19 -36.74 -7.20
N THR A 104 -1.07 -36.08 -6.89
CA THR A 104 0.19 -36.73 -6.55
C THR A 104 0.77 -36.13 -5.27
N LEU A 105 1.09 -36.97 -4.29
CA LEU A 105 1.82 -36.61 -3.09
C LEU A 105 3.20 -37.27 -3.14
N LYS A 106 4.25 -36.47 -2.95
CA LYS A 106 5.62 -36.97 -2.91
C LYS A 106 6.38 -36.43 -1.70
N LYS A 107 6.90 -37.31 -0.88
CA LYS A 107 7.76 -36.93 0.24
C LYS A 107 9.14 -36.54 -0.28
N GLU A 108 9.47 -35.27 -0.14
CA GLU A 108 10.78 -34.71 -0.40
C GLU A 108 11.61 -34.62 0.90
N LYS A 109 12.83 -34.10 0.83
CA LYS A 109 13.78 -34.10 1.96
C LYS A 109 13.25 -33.38 3.21
N ASP A 110 12.55 -32.25 3.03
CA ASP A 110 12.11 -31.36 4.11
C ASP A 110 10.66 -30.90 3.97
N HIS A 111 9.92 -31.39 2.96
CA HIS A 111 8.52 -31.07 2.74
C HIS A 111 7.77 -32.21 2.05
N LEU A 112 6.46 -32.14 2.09
CA LEU A 112 5.56 -32.94 1.29
C LEU A 112 5.11 -32.10 0.08
N ALA A 113 5.51 -32.51 -1.11
CA ALA A 113 5.01 -31.91 -2.35
C ALA A 113 3.63 -32.52 -2.69
N VAL A 114 2.65 -31.66 -2.92
CA VAL A 114 1.31 -32.04 -3.40
C VAL A 114 1.06 -31.36 -4.72
N LYS A 115 0.79 -32.14 -5.75
CA LYS A 115 0.44 -31.67 -7.10
C LYS A 115 -0.98 -32.06 -7.43
N ILE A 116 -1.78 -31.10 -7.87
CA ILE A 116 -3.13 -31.30 -8.38
C ILE A 116 -3.12 -30.87 -9.85
N LEU A 117 -3.30 -31.83 -10.75
CA LEU A 117 -3.28 -31.63 -12.20
C LEU A 117 -4.73 -31.66 -12.74
N ASN A 118 -5.19 -30.55 -13.28
CA ASN A 118 -6.49 -30.45 -13.90
C ASN A 118 -6.49 -31.05 -15.32
N GLN A 119 -7.47 -31.88 -15.60
CA GLN A 119 -7.70 -32.52 -16.92
C GLN A 119 -8.88 -31.93 -17.68
N ALA A 120 -9.67 -31.06 -17.04
CA ALA A 120 -10.81 -30.43 -17.69
C ALA A 120 -10.36 -29.42 -18.77
N LYS A 121 -11.12 -29.35 -19.86
CA LYS A 121 -10.89 -28.39 -20.96
C LYS A 121 -11.56 -27.03 -20.74
N LYS A 122 -12.46 -26.94 -19.77
CA LYS A 122 -13.19 -25.73 -19.37
C LYS A 122 -12.74 -25.33 -17.98
N ASP A 123 -13.22 -24.18 -17.53
CA ASP A 123 -13.02 -23.77 -16.14
C ASP A 123 -13.47 -24.89 -15.20
N ASN A 124 -12.61 -25.23 -14.28
CA ASN A 124 -12.81 -26.28 -13.29
C ASN A 124 -12.35 -25.80 -11.92
N THR A 125 -13.16 -26.01 -10.89
CA THR A 125 -12.82 -25.59 -9.53
C THR A 125 -12.59 -26.82 -8.66
N PHE A 126 -11.50 -26.83 -7.93
CA PHE A 126 -11.15 -27.87 -6.98
C PHE A 126 -10.86 -27.27 -5.60
N SER A 127 -11.47 -27.84 -4.57
CA SER A 127 -11.32 -27.37 -3.19
C SER A 127 -10.46 -28.33 -2.38
N TRP A 128 -9.37 -27.85 -1.84
CA TRP A 128 -8.46 -28.48 -0.89
C TRP A 128 -7.27 -27.52 -0.58
N PRO A 129 -6.74 -27.50 0.67
CA PRO A 129 -7.17 -28.24 1.86
C PRO A 129 -8.34 -27.57 2.59
N LYS A 130 -9.10 -28.35 3.35
CA LYS A 130 -9.92 -27.84 4.46
C LYS A 130 -9.09 -27.87 5.73
N ILE A 131 -8.90 -26.73 6.36
CA ILE A 131 -8.02 -26.59 7.54
C ILE A 131 -8.84 -26.16 8.76
N ASP A 132 -8.50 -26.76 9.89
CA ASP A 132 -9.08 -26.46 11.20
C ASP A 132 -7.97 -26.56 12.25
N ALA A 133 -7.68 -25.45 12.95
CA ALA A 133 -6.58 -25.33 13.87
C ALA A 133 -6.90 -24.34 15.01
N GLU A 134 -6.14 -24.39 16.09
CA GLU A 134 -6.27 -23.48 17.23
C GLU A 134 -5.92 -22.04 16.88
N ASN A 135 -4.97 -21.84 15.96
CA ASN A 135 -4.53 -20.55 15.48
C ASN A 135 -4.06 -20.62 14.02
N TYR A 136 -4.22 -19.54 13.31
CA TYR A 136 -3.78 -19.37 11.91
C TYR A 136 -2.74 -18.26 11.81
N THR A 137 -1.63 -18.52 11.12
CA THR A 137 -0.63 -17.52 10.77
C THR A 137 -0.79 -17.20 9.28
N LEU A 138 -1.38 -16.04 8.98
CA LEU A 138 -1.74 -15.63 7.63
C LEU A 138 -0.96 -14.37 7.22
N PRO A 139 -0.45 -14.29 5.98
CA PRO A 139 0.27 -13.13 5.47
C PRO A 139 -0.70 -12.02 4.99
N ILE A 140 -1.65 -11.65 5.83
CA ILE A 140 -2.54 -10.51 5.61
C ILE A 140 -1.78 -9.26 6.06
N ALA A 141 -1.60 -8.28 5.15
CA ALA A 141 -0.76 -7.12 5.38
C ALA A 141 0.70 -7.56 5.73
N GLU A 142 1.32 -7.03 6.79
CA GLU A 142 2.62 -7.51 7.30
C GLU A 142 2.56 -8.96 7.82
N GLY A 143 1.42 -9.37 8.35
CA GLY A 143 1.14 -10.70 8.87
C GLY A 143 0.24 -10.68 10.08
N LYS A 144 -0.59 -11.71 10.21
CA LYS A 144 -1.55 -11.87 11.32
C LYS A 144 -1.46 -13.25 11.96
N SER A 145 -1.60 -13.28 13.29
CA SER A 145 -1.81 -14.49 14.08
C SER A 145 -3.25 -14.47 14.60
N ILE A 146 -4.07 -15.39 14.12
CA ILE A 146 -5.54 -15.35 14.27
C ILE A 146 -6.00 -16.58 15.06
N PRO A 147 -6.37 -16.42 16.34
CA PRO A 147 -7.02 -17.49 17.11
C PRO A 147 -8.40 -17.83 16.54
N ASN A 148 -8.76 -19.12 16.55
CA ASN A 148 -9.99 -19.61 15.94
C ASN A 148 -11.28 -19.23 16.68
N ASN A 149 -11.20 -18.69 17.88
CA ASN A 149 -12.34 -18.45 18.77
C ASN A 149 -12.51 -16.97 19.22
N GLN A 150 -11.77 -16.05 18.61
CA GLN A 150 -11.85 -14.64 18.97
C GLN A 150 -13.06 -13.96 18.31
N PRO A 151 -13.96 -13.34 19.08
CA PRO A 151 -15.22 -12.79 18.57
C PRO A 151 -15.07 -11.76 17.45
N GLU A 152 -14.02 -10.91 17.53
CA GLU A 152 -13.76 -9.88 16.55
C GLU A 152 -13.37 -10.47 15.20
N TRP A 153 -12.55 -11.52 15.20
CA TRP A 153 -12.14 -12.23 14.00
C TRP A 153 -13.29 -13.05 13.41
N LEU A 154 -14.10 -13.71 14.26
CA LEU A 154 -15.32 -14.39 13.81
C LEU A 154 -16.28 -13.42 13.12
N LYS A 155 -16.49 -12.24 13.71
CA LYS A 155 -17.32 -11.18 13.11
C LYS A 155 -16.74 -10.68 11.78
N TYR A 156 -15.44 -10.46 11.72
CA TYR A 156 -14.76 -10.02 10.50
C TYR A 156 -14.96 -11.02 9.36
N PHE A 157 -14.70 -12.31 9.59
CA PHE A 157 -14.84 -13.34 8.58
C PHE A 157 -16.29 -13.72 8.28
N LEU A 158 -17.24 -13.46 9.18
CA LEU A 158 -18.66 -13.58 8.86
C LEU A 158 -19.09 -12.58 7.78
N GLY A 159 -18.53 -11.38 7.80
CA GLY A 159 -18.75 -10.34 6.78
C GLY A 159 -17.86 -10.48 5.52
N ASN A 160 -16.76 -11.23 5.62
CA ASN A 160 -15.75 -11.41 4.58
C ASN A 160 -15.38 -12.90 4.44
N ASN A 161 -16.37 -13.73 4.17
CA ASN A 161 -16.20 -15.20 4.18
C ASN A 161 -15.49 -15.76 2.95
N GLU A 162 -15.42 -15.04 1.84
CA GLU A 162 -14.68 -15.39 0.64
C GLU A 162 -13.49 -14.45 0.49
N ILE A 163 -12.29 -14.99 0.63
CA ILE A 163 -11.03 -14.24 0.60
C ILE A 163 -10.30 -14.62 -0.69
N ASP A 164 -10.15 -13.69 -1.62
CA ASP A 164 -9.22 -13.84 -2.74
C ASP A 164 -7.78 -13.84 -2.20
N LEU A 165 -7.04 -14.94 -2.42
CA LEU A 165 -5.72 -15.09 -1.84
C LEU A 165 -4.69 -14.15 -2.49
N LEU A 166 -4.86 -13.81 -3.76
CA LEU A 166 -3.95 -12.89 -4.44
C LEU A 166 -4.10 -11.47 -3.92
N GLU A 167 -5.35 -11.03 -3.65
CA GLU A 167 -5.65 -9.69 -3.15
C GLU A 167 -5.34 -9.55 -1.66
N ALA A 168 -5.67 -10.55 -0.85
CA ALA A 168 -5.59 -10.46 0.60
C ALA A 168 -4.21 -10.82 1.18
N PHE A 169 -3.46 -11.70 0.52
CA PHE A 169 -2.19 -12.20 1.03
C PHE A 169 -1.01 -11.48 0.38
N SER A 170 -0.11 -10.97 1.19
CA SER A 170 1.14 -10.35 0.74
C SER A 170 2.19 -11.36 0.25
N MET A 171 2.02 -12.63 0.59
CA MET A 171 2.93 -13.75 0.26
C MET A 171 2.16 -15.03 -0.03
N SER A 172 2.72 -15.91 -0.85
CA SER A 172 2.04 -17.12 -1.35
C SER A 172 2.11 -18.30 -0.38
N PHE A 173 1.67 -18.12 0.87
CA PHE A 173 1.57 -19.20 1.86
C PHE A 173 0.48 -18.93 2.90
N PHE A 174 0.11 -19.96 3.65
CA PHE A 174 -0.62 -19.85 4.93
C PHE A 174 -0.13 -20.94 5.88
N SER A 175 -0.26 -20.71 7.19
CA SER A 175 0.14 -21.69 8.18
C SER A 175 -0.93 -21.92 9.22
N ILE A 176 -1.08 -23.18 9.62
CA ILE A 176 -1.91 -23.59 10.75
C ILE A 176 -1.02 -23.93 11.94
N ASN A 177 -1.42 -23.45 13.09
CA ASN A 177 -0.70 -23.65 14.34
C ASN A 177 -1.53 -24.59 15.23
N GLN A 178 -1.00 -25.78 15.45
CA GLN A 178 -1.63 -26.85 16.25
C GLN A 178 -0.80 -27.10 17.51
N SER A 179 -1.26 -28.01 18.38
CA SER A 179 -0.65 -28.20 19.69
C SER A 179 0.82 -28.64 19.64
N ASN A 180 1.24 -29.39 18.62
CA ASN A 180 2.56 -30.01 18.58
C ASN A 180 3.55 -29.34 17.60
N PHE A 181 3.04 -28.76 16.51
CA PHE A 181 3.84 -28.12 15.47
C PHE A 181 2.98 -27.22 14.60
N ALA A 182 3.61 -26.34 13.83
CA ALA A 182 2.94 -25.61 12.76
C ALA A 182 3.11 -26.33 11.42
N THR A 183 2.08 -26.25 10.58
CA THR A 183 2.10 -26.75 9.21
C THR A 183 1.91 -25.57 8.24
N THR A 184 2.93 -25.32 7.43
CA THR A 184 2.94 -24.24 6.46
C THR A 184 2.70 -24.77 5.04
N PHE A 185 1.64 -24.30 4.42
CA PHE A 185 1.28 -24.59 3.02
C PHE A 185 1.84 -23.46 2.15
N VAL A 186 2.86 -23.74 1.37
CA VAL A 186 3.47 -22.83 0.42
C VAL A 186 2.96 -23.15 -0.98
N LEU A 187 2.39 -22.14 -1.65
CA LEU A 187 1.92 -22.24 -3.03
C LEU A 187 2.98 -21.68 -3.98
N ASP A 188 2.96 -22.12 -5.24
CA ASP A 188 3.78 -21.50 -6.29
C ASP A 188 3.39 -20.04 -6.53
N ASN A 189 2.08 -19.78 -6.49
CA ASN A 189 1.41 -18.48 -6.53
C ASN A 189 0.00 -18.62 -5.96
N THR A 190 -0.68 -17.50 -5.76
CA THR A 190 -2.07 -17.45 -5.24
C THR A 190 -3.11 -17.17 -6.33
N PHE A 191 -2.73 -17.25 -7.61
CA PHE A 191 -3.62 -16.95 -8.74
C PHE A 191 -4.87 -17.84 -8.72
N ASN A 192 -6.01 -17.24 -9.03
CA ASN A 192 -7.32 -17.90 -9.11
C ASN A 192 -7.67 -18.75 -7.87
N SER A 193 -7.09 -18.41 -6.71
CA SER A 193 -7.28 -19.15 -5.47
C SER A 193 -8.03 -18.31 -4.44
N GLN A 194 -8.94 -18.96 -3.72
CA GLN A 194 -9.73 -18.34 -2.66
C GLN A 194 -9.61 -19.17 -1.37
N MET A 195 -9.83 -18.50 -0.25
CA MET A 195 -9.99 -19.13 1.06
C MET A 195 -11.38 -18.81 1.57
N ILE A 196 -12.18 -19.86 1.87
CA ILE A 196 -13.56 -19.75 2.33
C ILE A 196 -13.57 -19.97 3.83
N ALA A 197 -14.01 -18.96 4.58
CA ALA A 197 -14.11 -19.02 6.03
C ALA A 197 -15.46 -19.60 6.48
N THR A 198 -15.41 -20.46 7.50
CA THR A 198 -16.54 -20.91 8.30
C THR A 198 -16.32 -20.44 9.73
N THR A 199 -17.30 -19.79 10.34
CA THR A 199 -17.19 -19.15 11.66
C THR A 199 -17.92 -19.90 12.77
N GLU A 200 -18.64 -20.97 12.46
CA GLU A 200 -19.37 -21.82 13.42
C GLU A 200 -18.89 -23.27 13.34
N PRO A 201 -18.59 -23.94 14.47
CA PRO A 201 -18.64 -23.44 15.88
C PRO A 201 -17.43 -22.56 16.24
N HIS A 202 -16.40 -22.51 15.39
CA HIS A 202 -15.20 -21.69 15.49
C HIS A 202 -14.65 -21.44 14.08
N LEU A 203 -13.65 -20.57 13.95
CA LEU A 203 -13.06 -20.25 12.66
C LEU A 203 -12.32 -21.44 12.07
N SER A 204 -12.68 -21.79 10.86
CA SER A 204 -11.98 -22.76 10.01
C SER A 204 -12.02 -22.29 8.55
N PHE A 205 -11.16 -22.86 7.70
CA PHE A 205 -11.04 -22.42 6.31
C PHE A 205 -11.03 -23.61 5.35
N GLU A 206 -11.46 -23.35 4.12
CA GLU A 206 -11.27 -24.25 2.98
C GLU A 206 -10.69 -23.46 1.81
N THR A 207 -9.58 -23.94 1.24
CA THR A 207 -9.03 -23.33 0.02
C THR A 207 -9.71 -23.89 -1.22
N SER A 208 -9.92 -23.02 -2.19
CA SER A 208 -10.53 -23.36 -3.48
C SER A 208 -9.73 -22.71 -4.60
N HIS A 209 -9.44 -23.46 -5.66
CA HIS A 209 -8.70 -22.99 -6.83
C HIS A 209 -9.51 -23.22 -8.09
N THR A 210 -9.59 -22.21 -8.95
CA THR A 210 -10.25 -22.29 -10.25
C THR A 210 -9.21 -22.40 -11.37
N PHE A 211 -9.11 -23.57 -11.98
CA PHE A 211 -8.36 -23.75 -13.22
C PHE A 211 -9.11 -23.10 -14.37
N VAL A 212 -8.61 -21.98 -14.86
CA VAL A 212 -9.21 -21.26 -15.99
C VAL A 212 -9.01 -22.05 -17.27
N GLY A 213 -10.07 -22.24 -18.06
CA GLY A 213 -10.07 -23.15 -19.20
C GLY A 213 -9.07 -22.81 -20.29
N PHE A 214 -8.77 -21.52 -20.50
CA PHE A 214 -7.77 -21.05 -21.47
C PHE A 214 -6.36 -20.88 -20.89
N ASP A 215 -6.19 -20.96 -19.55
CA ASP A 215 -4.87 -20.91 -18.92
C ASP A 215 -4.06 -22.15 -19.34
N PRO A 216 -2.84 -22.00 -19.88
CA PRO A 216 -1.96 -23.13 -20.18
C PRO A 216 -1.49 -23.86 -18.92
N ASN A 217 -1.39 -23.19 -17.78
CA ASN A 217 -1.05 -23.82 -16.51
C ASN A 217 -2.27 -24.60 -15.98
N LYS A 218 -2.11 -25.92 -15.86
CA LYS A 218 -3.14 -26.84 -15.37
C LYS A 218 -2.80 -27.44 -14.01
N THR A 219 -1.81 -26.88 -13.31
CA THR A 219 -1.35 -27.43 -12.03
C THR A 219 -1.51 -26.46 -10.87
N LEU A 220 -1.96 -27.00 -9.74
CA LEU A 220 -1.89 -26.35 -8.44
C LEU A 220 -0.89 -27.16 -7.60
N ASN A 221 0.14 -26.49 -7.08
CA ASN A 221 1.19 -27.12 -6.31
C ASN A 221 1.25 -26.56 -4.90
N TYR A 222 1.37 -27.45 -3.92
CA TYR A 222 1.72 -27.10 -2.55
C TYR A 222 3.05 -27.76 -2.16
N ARG A 223 3.85 -27.03 -1.41
CA ARG A 223 4.96 -27.56 -0.60
C ARG A 223 4.57 -27.40 0.87
N ILE A 224 4.37 -28.52 1.55
CA ILE A 224 3.87 -28.54 2.94
C ILE A 224 5.03 -28.81 3.87
N TYR A 225 5.33 -27.83 4.70
CA TYR A 225 6.43 -27.88 5.69
C TYR A 225 5.88 -28.02 7.09
N LEU A 226 6.62 -28.77 7.94
CA LEU A 226 6.40 -28.80 9.37
C LEU A 226 7.48 -27.93 10.03
N THR A 227 7.07 -27.08 10.96
CA THR A 227 7.97 -26.20 11.71
C THR A 227 7.59 -26.18 13.19
N ASP A 228 8.39 -25.53 14.02
CA ASP A 228 7.93 -25.14 15.35
C ASP A 228 6.76 -24.15 15.25
N ASN A 229 5.91 -24.09 16.28
CA ASN A 229 4.82 -23.10 16.39
C ASN A 229 5.39 -21.70 16.69
N ASP A 230 6.06 -21.13 15.70
CA ASP A 230 6.81 -19.89 15.84
C ASP A 230 6.76 -19.11 14.52
N PRO A 231 6.32 -17.85 14.52
CA PRO A 231 6.21 -17.06 13.29
C PRO A 231 7.56 -16.89 12.57
N VAL A 232 8.69 -16.91 13.30
CA VAL A 232 10.02 -16.85 12.69
C VAL A 232 10.33 -18.14 11.93
N ALA A 233 10.06 -19.30 12.54
CA ALA A 233 10.26 -20.60 11.88
C ALA A 233 9.42 -20.72 10.62
N ILE A 234 8.16 -20.27 10.66
CA ILE A 234 7.23 -20.23 9.53
C ILE A 234 7.77 -19.31 8.41
N ALA A 235 8.05 -18.06 8.74
CA ALA A 235 8.51 -17.06 7.76
C ALA A 235 9.87 -17.42 7.14
N LYS A 236 10.82 -17.92 7.94
CA LYS A 236 12.14 -18.34 7.46
C LYS A 236 12.08 -19.59 6.58
N THR A 237 11.11 -20.47 6.80
CA THR A 237 10.85 -21.59 5.90
C THR A 237 10.38 -21.09 4.53
N TYR A 238 9.44 -20.13 4.51
CA TYR A 238 9.00 -19.48 3.27
C TYR A 238 10.15 -18.74 2.58
N GLN A 239 10.96 -17.96 3.31
CA GLN A 239 12.11 -17.28 2.76
C GLN A 239 13.07 -18.25 2.03
N LYS A 240 13.39 -19.38 2.67
CA LYS A 240 14.24 -20.41 2.03
C LYS A 240 13.64 -20.97 0.74
N ASP A 241 12.33 -21.17 0.74
CA ASP A 241 11.61 -21.62 -0.45
C ASP A 241 11.74 -20.59 -1.59
N ARG A 242 11.54 -19.30 -1.32
CA ARG A 242 11.71 -18.22 -2.32
C ARG A 242 13.14 -18.13 -2.84
N VAL A 243 14.14 -18.21 -1.96
CA VAL A 243 15.55 -18.23 -2.34
C VAL A 243 15.89 -19.45 -3.21
N ALA A 244 15.37 -20.63 -2.85
CA ALA A 244 15.59 -21.87 -3.63
C ALA A 244 14.98 -21.80 -5.05
N LEU A 245 13.94 -21.00 -5.24
CA LEU A 245 13.28 -20.76 -6.52
C LEU A 245 13.84 -19.56 -7.29
N ASP A 246 14.92 -18.93 -6.80
CA ASP A 246 15.51 -17.71 -7.37
C ASP A 246 14.50 -16.55 -7.46
N LYS A 247 13.62 -16.44 -6.45
CA LYS A 247 12.57 -15.40 -6.31
C LYS A 247 12.85 -14.47 -5.12
N PHE A 248 14.13 -14.18 -4.87
CA PHE A 248 14.52 -13.30 -3.75
C PHE A 248 15.76 -12.49 -4.14
N LYS A 249 15.64 -11.18 -4.12
CA LYS A 249 16.72 -10.25 -4.43
C LYS A 249 16.87 -9.23 -3.30
N THR A 250 18.08 -9.07 -2.77
CA THR A 250 18.32 -8.11 -1.68
C THR A 250 18.41 -6.67 -2.19
N LEU A 251 18.19 -5.69 -1.31
CA LEU A 251 18.40 -4.26 -1.61
C LEU A 251 19.84 -3.99 -2.05
N GLU A 252 20.82 -4.68 -1.46
CA GLU A 252 22.22 -4.58 -1.85
C GLU A 252 22.45 -5.04 -3.30
N GLN A 253 21.85 -6.17 -3.71
CA GLN A 253 21.89 -6.64 -5.09
C GLN A 253 21.22 -5.66 -6.05
N LYS A 254 20.04 -5.12 -5.68
CA LYS A 254 19.34 -4.09 -6.46
C LYS A 254 20.18 -2.80 -6.58
N ALA A 255 20.86 -2.40 -5.49
CA ALA A 255 21.73 -1.22 -5.47
C ALA A 255 23.01 -1.37 -6.30
N GLN A 256 23.46 -2.59 -6.61
CA GLN A 256 24.53 -2.81 -7.57
C GLN A 256 24.13 -2.40 -9.01
N GLU A 257 22.84 -2.53 -9.34
CA GLU A 257 22.29 -2.10 -10.63
C GLU A 257 21.93 -0.61 -10.63
N ASN A 258 21.38 -0.10 -9.50
CA ASN A 258 21.02 1.30 -9.34
C ASN A 258 21.47 1.83 -7.95
N PRO A 259 22.62 2.52 -7.86
CA PRO A 259 23.15 3.05 -6.59
C PRO A 259 22.24 4.06 -5.87
N GLU A 260 21.29 4.72 -6.58
CA GLU A 260 20.31 5.64 -6.00
C GLU A 260 19.46 4.96 -4.91
N ILE A 261 19.27 3.64 -4.98
CA ILE A 261 18.56 2.82 -4.01
C ILE A 261 19.13 2.99 -2.59
N ASN A 262 20.44 3.25 -2.44
CA ASN A 262 21.05 3.48 -1.14
C ASN A 262 20.54 4.74 -0.43
N LYS A 263 19.93 5.67 -1.14
CA LYS A 263 19.29 6.86 -0.55
C LYS A 263 18.02 6.50 0.23
N MET A 264 17.41 5.34 -0.02
CA MET A 264 16.27 4.83 0.74
C MET A 264 16.64 4.38 2.16
N ASN A 265 17.90 4.03 2.41
CA ASN A 265 18.35 3.56 3.73
C ASN A 265 18.28 4.72 4.74
N GLY A 266 17.36 4.62 5.70
CA GLY A 266 17.10 5.66 6.70
C GLY A 266 16.21 6.81 6.23
N ALA A 267 15.60 6.68 5.05
CA ALA A 267 14.74 7.72 4.49
C ALA A 267 13.34 7.72 5.11
N LEU A 268 12.87 8.90 5.50
CA LEU A 268 11.45 9.13 5.81
C LEU A 268 10.65 9.08 4.52
N GLN A 269 9.41 8.62 4.59
CA GLN A 269 8.47 8.63 3.46
C GLN A 269 7.60 9.89 3.56
N ILE A 270 7.79 10.83 2.64
CA ILE A 270 7.14 12.14 2.70
C ILE A 270 6.37 12.39 1.40
N TYR A 271 5.04 12.50 1.49
CA TYR A 271 4.23 13.04 0.42
C TYR A 271 4.18 14.56 0.54
N PHE A 272 4.55 15.28 -0.53
CA PHE A 272 4.76 16.71 -0.51
C PHE A 272 3.78 17.45 -1.41
N TRP A 273 3.05 18.43 -0.85
CA TRP A 273 1.84 19.00 -1.46
C TRP A 273 1.95 20.47 -1.88
N ASN A 274 2.98 21.21 -1.51
CA ASN A 274 3.13 22.64 -1.79
C ASN A 274 3.53 22.93 -3.25
N ASN A 275 2.69 22.57 -4.20
CA ASN A 275 3.03 22.65 -5.62
C ASN A 275 2.16 23.64 -6.39
N ARG A 276 1.45 24.56 -5.72
CA ARG A 276 0.69 25.61 -6.38
C ARG A 276 1.60 26.59 -7.05
N LEU A 277 1.23 27.01 -8.25
CA LEU A 277 1.86 28.10 -8.97
C LEU A 277 1.56 29.43 -8.33
N LEU A 278 0.28 29.72 -8.19
CA LEU A 278 -0.23 30.97 -7.66
C LEU A 278 -0.85 30.72 -6.29
N THR A 279 -0.38 31.45 -5.28
CA THR A 279 -0.91 31.40 -3.91
C THR A 279 -1.62 32.71 -3.56
N SER A 280 -2.40 32.73 -2.47
CA SER A 280 -3.10 33.94 -2.02
C SER A 280 -2.15 35.10 -1.74
N ASP A 281 -0.93 34.81 -1.30
CA ASP A 281 0.10 35.83 -1.03
C ASP A 281 0.71 36.44 -2.32
N ASP A 282 0.47 35.80 -3.47
CA ASP A 282 0.96 36.26 -4.75
C ASP A 282 -0.01 37.23 -5.44
N VAL A 283 -1.26 37.35 -4.94
CA VAL A 283 -2.32 38.16 -5.52
C VAL A 283 -2.60 39.40 -4.69
N LYS A 284 -2.66 40.54 -5.35
CA LYS A 284 -3.09 41.82 -4.76
C LYS A 284 -4.60 41.96 -4.94
N TRP A 285 -5.37 41.40 -4.04
CA TRP A 285 -6.82 41.20 -4.13
C TRP A 285 -7.63 42.48 -4.44
N GLN A 286 -7.21 43.64 -3.89
CA GLN A 286 -7.87 44.91 -4.18
C GLN A 286 -7.64 45.39 -5.65
N ALA A 287 -6.46 45.13 -6.19
CA ALA A 287 -6.16 45.42 -7.57
C ALA A 287 -6.91 44.49 -8.51
N LEU A 288 -6.92 43.19 -8.18
CA LEU A 288 -7.67 42.16 -8.91
C LEU A 288 -9.17 42.51 -9.01
N ALA A 289 -9.77 43.03 -7.94
CA ALA A 289 -11.18 43.43 -7.93
C ALA A 289 -11.51 44.44 -9.01
N ALA A 290 -10.57 45.31 -9.38
CA ALA A 290 -10.74 46.31 -10.44
C ALA A 290 -10.63 45.71 -11.87
N GLU A 291 -9.90 44.60 -12.00
CA GLU A 291 -9.60 43.96 -13.31
C GLU A 291 -10.48 42.73 -13.58
N ILE A 292 -11.41 42.37 -12.70
CA ILE A 292 -12.14 41.09 -12.78
C ILE A 292 -13.08 40.99 -14.01
N ASP A 293 -13.40 42.10 -14.64
CA ASP A 293 -14.19 42.16 -15.88
C ASP A 293 -13.34 41.98 -17.15
N GLU A 294 -12.01 41.86 -17.04
CA GLU A 294 -11.14 41.64 -18.19
C GLU A 294 -11.45 40.31 -18.92
N PRO A 295 -11.28 40.25 -20.25
CA PRO A 295 -11.64 39.07 -21.06
C PRO A 295 -11.02 37.74 -20.57
N ILE A 296 -9.85 37.78 -19.92
CA ILE A 296 -9.18 36.60 -19.41
C ILE A 296 -10.04 35.84 -18.38
N PHE A 297 -10.75 36.54 -17.50
CA PHE A 297 -11.54 35.87 -16.45
C PHE A 297 -12.79 35.21 -17.04
N LYS A 298 -13.36 35.77 -18.08
CA LYS A 298 -14.42 35.13 -18.86
C LYS A 298 -13.89 33.87 -19.56
N TRP A 299 -12.70 33.99 -20.18
CA TRP A 299 -12.04 32.88 -20.86
C TRP A 299 -11.74 31.72 -19.89
N ILE A 300 -11.29 32.01 -18.67
CA ILE A 300 -11.10 31.01 -17.63
C ILE A 300 -12.41 30.27 -17.35
N GLY A 301 -13.53 30.98 -17.19
CA GLY A 301 -14.84 30.34 -17.00
C GLY A 301 -15.22 29.44 -18.18
N GLU A 302 -15.00 29.90 -19.44
CA GLU A 302 -15.28 29.11 -20.65
C GLU A 302 -14.43 27.82 -20.71
N LEU A 303 -13.16 27.87 -20.27
CA LEU A 303 -12.28 26.70 -20.17
C LEU A 303 -12.76 25.72 -19.11
N LEU A 304 -13.13 26.22 -17.92
CA LEU A 304 -13.66 25.39 -16.84
C LEU A 304 -14.99 24.73 -17.25
N ALA A 305 -15.89 25.46 -17.86
CA ALA A 305 -17.17 24.93 -18.33
C ALA A 305 -17.00 23.83 -19.39
N LYS A 306 -15.93 23.90 -20.19
CA LYS A 306 -15.71 22.95 -21.30
C LYS A 306 -14.87 21.73 -20.87
N TYR A 307 -13.87 21.91 -20.01
CA TYR A 307 -12.86 20.92 -19.72
C TYR A 307 -12.81 20.53 -18.24
N GLY A 308 -13.38 21.33 -17.33
CA GLY A 308 -13.41 21.04 -15.90
C GLY A 308 -14.42 19.92 -15.55
N GLU A 309 -14.04 18.98 -14.71
CA GLU A 309 -14.94 17.90 -14.26
C GLU A 309 -16.19 18.44 -13.55
N ASP A 310 -16.03 19.51 -12.74
CA ASP A 310 -17.10 20.15 -11.99
C ASP A 310 -17.71 21.38 -12.69
N GLY A 311 -17.28 21.69 -13.92
CA GLY A 311 -17.72 22.86 -14.68
C GLY A 311 -17.23 24.19 -14.10
N ASP A 312 -17.94 25.28 -14.38
CA ASP A 312 -17.57 26.64 -13.96
C ASP A 312 -18.50 27.26 -12.91
N GLU A 313 -19.52 26.54 -12.44
CA GLU A 313 -20.56 27.11 -11.56
C GLU A 313 -19.98 27.71 -10.29
N GLU A 314 -19.06 27.01 -9.61
CA GLU A 314 -18.42 27.48 -8.39
C GLU A 314 -17.56 28.73 -8.66
N TYR A 315 -16.76 28.71 -9.75
CA TYR A 315 -15.96 29.86 -10.19
C TYR A 315 -16.85 31.09 -10.46
N GLN A 316 -17.94 30.93 -11.20
CA GLN A 316 -18.85 32.02 -11.49
C GLN A 316 -19.51 32.59 -10.23
N SER A 317 -19.80 31.73 -9.24
CA SER A 317 -20.47 32.14 -8.01
C SER A 317 -19.64 33.09 -7.14
N ILE A 318 -18.30 33.02 -7.20
CA ILE A 318 -17.39 33.84 -6.38
C ILE A 318 -16.98 35.17 -7.03
N LEU A 319 -17.11 35.31 -8.35
CA LEU A 319 -16.69 36.55 -9.04
C LEU A 319 -17.35 37.83 -8.53
N PRO A 320 -18.66 37.86 -8.17
CA PRO A 320 -19.29 39.04 -7.59
C PRO A 320 -18.63 39.50 -6.28
N ALA A 321 -18.26 38.59 -5.40
CA ALA A 321 -17.60 38.91 -4.15
C ALA A 321 -16.17 39.46 -4.38
N ILE A 322 -15.43 38.89 -5.34
CA ILE A 322 -14.12 39.39 -5.73
C ILE A 322 -14.24 40.81 -6.27
N LYS A 323 -15.22 41.05 -7.15
CA LYS A 323 -15.51 42.38 -7.73
C LYS A 323 -15.84 43.44 -6.69
N ALA A 324 -16.58 43.04 -5.65
CA ALA A 324 -16.91 43.91 -4.53
C ALA A 324 -15.74 44.19 -3.58
N GLY A 325 -14.58 43.51 -3.76
CA GLY A 325 -13.46 43.57 -2.83
C GLY A 325 -13.73 42.83 -1.52
N GLU A 326 -14.71 41.91 -1.51
CA GLU A 326 -15.17 41.12 -0.37
C GLU A 326 -14.73 39.65 -0.49
N ALA A 327 -13.62 39.38 -1.21
CA ALA A 327 -13.03 38.06 -1.33
C ALA A 327 -12.39 37.62 -0.01
N TYR A 328 -13.06 36.76 0.72
CA TYR A 328 -12.52 36.07 1.91
C TYR A 328 -11.80 34.77 1.54
N LYS A 329 -11.40 34.03 2.54
CA LYS A 329 -10.57 32.82 2.33
C LYS A 329 -11.20 31.80 1.36
N TYR A 330 -12.52 31.64 1.41
CA TYR A 330 -13.23 30.71 0.52
C TYR A 330 -13.15 31.17 -0.95
N GLU A 331 -13.59 32.40 -1.23
CA GLU A 331 -13.59 32.98 -2.59
C GLU A 331 -12.17 33.01 -3.17
N GLN A 332 -11.19 33.38 -2.34
CA GLN A 332 -9.77 33.36 -2.72
C GLN A 332 -9.31 31.96 -3.11
N ASN A 333 -9.66 30.94 -2.34
CA ASN A 333 -9.26 29.56 -2.63
C ASN A 333 -9.90 29.04 -3.90
N VAL A 334 -11.21 29.22 -4.08
CA VAL A 334 -11.91 28.82 -5.32
C VAL A 334 -11.28 29.49 -6.53
N PHE A 335 -11.06 30.82 -6.46
CA PHE A 335 -10.45 31.56 -7.54
C PHE A 335 -9.03 31.04 -7.89
N LEU A 336 -8.19 30.86 -6.88
CA LEU A 336 -6.82 30.36 -7.07
C LEU A 336 -6.78 28.93 -7.59
N ASN A 337 -7.70 28.06 -7.13
CA ASN A 337 -7.80 26.71 -7.66
C ASN A 337 -8.14 26.76 -9.15
N SER A 338 -9.13 27.55 -9.53
CA SER A 338 -9.54 27.74 -10.93
C SER A 338 -8.39 28.24 -11.79
N LEU A 339 -7.64 29.27 -11.33
CA LEU A 339 -6.48 29.78 -12.05
C LEU A 339 -5.36 28.75 -12.19
N ASN A 340 -4.99 28.07 -11.11
CA ASN A 340 -3.95 27.05 -11.16
C ASN A 340 -4.33 25.87 -12.07
N TYR A 341 -5.61 25.55 -12.12
CA TYR A 341 -6.16 24.45 -12.90
C TYR A 341 -6.09 24.73 -14.40
N VAL A 342 -6.61 25.87 -14.83
CA VAL A 342 -6.62 26.20 -16.27
C VAL A 342 -5.24 26.38 -16.87
N LEU A 343 -4.22 26.69 -16.03
CA LEU A 343 -2.83 26.75 -16.48
C LEU A 343 -2.27 25.39 -16.94
N LEU A 344 -2.91 24.29 -16.57
CA LEU A 344 -2.56 22.96 -17.04
C LEU A 344 -3.17 22.62 -18.40
N TYR A 345 -4.23 23.34 -18.82
CA TYR A 345 -4.95 23.00 -20.04
C TYR A 345 -4.16 23.30 -21.31
N PRO A 346 -4.07 22.34 -22.24
CA PRO A 346 -3.45 22.57 -23.54
C PRO A 346 -4.10 23.71 -24.32
N GLU A 347 -5.40 23.95 -24.13
CA GLU A 347 -6.23 24.90 -24.80
C GLU A 347 -6.22 26.31 -24.18
N PHE A 348 -5.39 26.53 -23.16
CA PHE A 348 -5.31 27.81 -22.45
C PHE A 348 -4.95 28.98 -23.41
N TYR A 349 -4.01 28.74 -24.34
CA TYR A 349 -3.62 29.77 -25.29
C TYR A 349 -4.76 30.11 -26.29
N ASN A 350 -5.11 31.39 -26.33
CA ASN A 350 -6.06 31.97 -27.26
C ASN A 350 -5.51 33.31 -27.79
N SER A 351 -5.25 33.41 -29.09
CA SER A 351 -4.67 34.63 -29.73
C SER A 351 -5.53 35.89 -29.58
N ASP A 352 -6.84 35.73 -29.41
CA ASP A 352 -7.78 36.87 -29.26
C ASP A 352 -7.74 37.44 -27.81
N ILE A 353 -7.35 36.61 -26.85
CA ILE A 353 -7.19 36.99 -25.43
C ILE A 353 -5.75 37.48 -25.17
N PHE A 354 -4.76 36.70 -25.62
CA PHE A 354 -3.34 36.97 -25.34
C PHE A 354 -2.68 37.72 -26.51
N THR A 355 -3.04 39.00 -26.67
CA THR A 355 -2.63 39.82 -27.82
C THR A 355 -1.20 40.38 -27.71
N LYS A 356 -0.60 40.38 -26.53
CA LYS A 356 0.74 40.95 -26.28
C LYS A 356 1.60 39.97 -25.43
N PRO A 357 1.93 38.80 -25.96
CA PRO A 357 2.79 37.86 -25.26
C PRO A 357 4.18 38.47 -25.07
N ASP A 358 4.83 38.12 -23.95
CA ASP A 358 6.22 38.47 -23.70
C ASP A 358 7.18 37.69 -24.61
N GLU A 359 8.48 37.93 -24.49
CA GLU A 359 9.50 37.30 -25.34
C GLU A 359 9.52 35.76 -25.21
N VAL A 360 9.31 35.23 -23.99
CA VAL A 360 9.30 33.78 -23.73
C VAL A 360 8.07 33.15 -24.36
N ALA A 361 6.90 33.70 -24.07
CA ALA A 361 5.64 33.23 -24.64
C ALA A 361 5.67 33.30 -26.17
N SER A 362 6.18 34.41 -26.76
CA SER A 362 6.29 34.57 -28.20
C SER A 362 7.13 33.49 -28.87
N LYS A 363 8.28 33.16 -28.30
CA LYS A 363 9.16 32.07 -28.79
C LYS A 363 8.47 30.69 -28.77
N LEU A 364 7.72 30.43 -27.70
CA LEU A 364 6.98 29.16 -27.58
C LEU A 364 5.81 29.08 -28.55
N ILE A 365 5.12 30.18 -28.76
CA ILE A 365 4.05 30.29 -29.81
C ILE A 365 4.62 30.06 -31.20
N GLU A 366 5.76 30.72 -31.54
CA GLU A 366 6.47 30.52 -32.82
C GLU A 366 6.96 29.08 -33.04
N LYS A 367 7.31 28.35 -31.97
CA LYS A 367 7.66 26.93 -32.05
C LYS A 367 6.46 26.06 -32.46
N GLY A 368 5.24 26.53 -32.22
CA GLY A 368 3.98 25.82 -32.45
C GLY A 368 3.45 25.19 -31.18
N VAL A 369 2.27 25.62 -30.74
CA VAL A 369 1.67 25.22 -29.46
C VAL A 369 1.44 23.70 -29.35
N ASP A 370 1.12 23.07 -30.46
CA ASP A 370 0.92 21.64 -30.64
C ASP A 370 2.23 20.80 -30.56
N LYS A 371 3.38 21.47 -30.64
CA LYS A 371 4.72 20.82 -30.57
C LYS A 371 5.43 21.02 -29.23
N LEU A 372 4.81 21.72 -28.30
CA LEU A 372 5.39 21.97 -27.00
C LEU A 372 5.37 20.72 -26.12
N THR A 373 6.42 20.51 -25.34
CA THR A 373 6.35 19.57 -24.22
C THR A 373 5.35 20.10 -23.17
N GLU A 374 4.92 19.26 -22.23
CA GLU A 374 4.07 19.72 -21.13
C GLU A 374 4.69 20.87 -20.36
N GLN A 375 5.99 20.79 -20.02
CA GLN A 375 6.69 21.87 -19.32
C GLN A 375 6.75 23.16 -20.14
N GLU A 376 6.98 23.08 -21.44
CA GLU A 376 7.00 24.25 -22.31
C GLU A 376 5.62 24.89 -22.41
N ARG A 377 4.56 24.08 -22.54
CA ARG A 377 3.17 24.55 -22.56
C ARG A 377 2.78 25.20 -21.26
N TYR A 378 3.17 24.57 -20.15
CA TYR A 378 2.96 25.10 -18.84
C TYR A 378 3.67 26.45 -18.64
N THR A 379 4.93 26.55 -19.07
CA THR A 379 5.69 27.80 -19.10
C THR A 379 5.00 28.87 -19.95
N LEU A 380 4.51 28.49 -21.14
CA LEU A 380 3.72 29.41 -21.99
C LEU A 380 2.51 29.97 -21.23
N ASN A 381 1.70 29.08 -20.65
CA ASN A 381 0.46 29.48 -19.97
C ASN A 381 0.74 30.40 -18.77
N GLN A 382 1.82 30.14 -17.99
CA GLN A 382 2.27 31.02 -16.91
C GLN A 382 2.64 32.41 -17.39
N HIS A 383 3.46 32.50 -18.45
CA HIS A 383 3.89 33.78 -19.03
C HIS A 383 2.71 34.57 -19.60
N LEU A 384 1.76 33.90 -20.24
CA LEU A 384 0.53 34.51 -20.74
C LEU A 384 -0.33 35.05 -19.59
N MET A 385 -0.56 34.26 -18.54
CA MET A 385 -1.33 34.70 -17.37
C MET A 385 -0.65 35.88 -16.67
N ALA A 386 0.64 35.74 -16.36
CA ALA A 386 1.40 36.77 -15.66
C ALA A 386 1.49 38.08 -16.47
N GLY A 387 1.69 37.99 -17.79
CA GLY A 387 1.74 39.15 -18.69
C GLY A 387 0.41 39.87 -18.80
N THR A 388 -0.71 39.13 -18.75
CA THR A 388 -2.06 39.70 -18.82
C THR A 388 -2.48 40.35 -17.50
N LEU A 389 -2.23 39.67 -16.35
CA LEU A 389 -2.57 40.23 -15.03
C LEU A 389 -1.63 41.38 -14.63
N GLY A 390 -0.38 41.33 -15.06
CA GLY A 390 0.62 42.33 -14.73
C GLY A 390 1.06 42.34 -13.26
N THR A 391 2.12 43.06 -12.99
CA THR A 391 2.66 43.20 -11.62
C THR A 391 1.82 44.09 -10.71
N ASP A 392 0.81 44.76 -11.23
CA ASP A 392 -0.15 45.52 -10.42
C ASP A 392 -1.15 44.58 -9.73
N VAL A 393 -1.48 43.42 -10.32
CA VAL A 393 -2.43 42.42 -9.80
C VAL A 393 -1.72 41.27 -9.08
N THR A 394 -0.60 40.81 -9.64
CA THR A 394 0.15 39.68 -9.03
C THR A 394 1.59 40.09 -8.69
N LYS A 395 2.29 39.27 -7.92
CA LYS A 395 3.75 39.35 -7.86
C LYS A 395 4.37 39.04 -9.23
N PRO A 396 5.64 39.40 -9.46
CA PRO A 396 6.39 38.91 -10.61
C PRO A 396 6.37 37.37 -10.67
N LEU A 397 6.29 36.80 -11.89
CA LEU A 397 6.13 35.36 -12.12
C LEU A 397 7.16 34.50 -11.39
N GLU A 398 8.41 34.93 -11.33
CA GLU A 398 9.51 34.23 -10.64
C GLU A 398 9.33 34.14 -9.12
N GLN A 399 8.36 34.84 -8.57
CA GLN A 399 8.04 34.83 -7.14
C GLN A 399 6.77 34.03 -6.82
N TRP A 400 6.06 33.54 -7.84
CA TRP A 400 4.82 32.77 -7.61
C TRP A 400 5.12 31.45 -6.90
N GLY A 401 4.48 31.21 -5.77
CA GLY A 401 4.36 29.94 -5.04
C GLY A 401 5.62 29.11 -4.75
N GLN A 402 6.65 29.26 -5.57
CA GLN A 402 7.83 28.38 -5.55
C GLN A 402 8.65 28.45 -4.27
N LYS A 403 8.64 29.63 -3.62
CA LYS A 403 9.44 29.85 -2.42
C LYS A 403 8.97 29.01 -1.24
N ALA A 404 7.66 28.76 -1.11
CA ALA A 404 7.12 27.98 0.01
C ALA A 404 7.68 26.56 0.02
N SER A 405 7.71 25.86 -1.12
CA SER A 405 8.20 24.49 -1.22
C SER A 405 9.71 24.39 -0.97
N THR A 406 10.50 25.27 -1.59
CA THR A 406 11.96 25.27 -1.44
C THR A 406 12.39 25.65 -0.02
N ASP A 407 11.67 26.57 0.64
CA ASP A 407 11.92 26.95 2.02
C ASP A 407 11.68 25.78 2.99
N VAL A 408 10.61 24.99 2.79
CA VAL A 408 10.33 23.77 3.59
C VAL A 408 11.46 22.76 3.43
N LEU A 409 11.87 22.42 2.19
CA LEU A 409 12.96 21.48 1.95
C LEU A 409 14.30 21.96 2.56
N THR A 410 14.56 23.26 2.47
CA THR A 410 15.77 23.87 3.05
C THR A 410 15.74 23.80 4.57
N ASP A 411 14.58 24.05 5.19
CA ASP A 411 14.42 23.97 6.63
C ASP A 411 14.46 22.51 7.13
N MET A 412 13.90 21.56 6.41
CA MET A 412 14.04 20.11 6.68
C MET A 412 15.53 19.73 6.75
N LYS A 413 16.30 20.10 5.73
CA LYS A 413 17.74 19.78 5.68
C LYS A 413 18.52 20.43 6.82
N LYS A 414 18.27 21.72 7.10
CA LYS A 414 18.90 22.46 8.23
C LYS A 414 18.54 21.85 9.58
N SER A 415 17.34 21.30 9.71
CA SER A 415 16.85 20.66 10.93
C SER A 415 17.39 19.22 11.13
N GLY A 416 18.15 18.69 10.17
CA GLY A 416 18.82 17.40 10.29
C GLY A 416 18.11 16.23 9.60
N ILE A 417 17.06 16.47 8.83
CA ILE A 417 16.47 15.44 7.95
C ILE A 417 17.40 15.32 6.75
N ASN A 418 18.28 14.33 6.79
CA ASN A 418 19.30 14.12 5.78
C ASN A 418 18.88 13.17 4.66
N LYS A 419 17.88 12.34 4.90
CA LYS A 419 17.38 11.32 3.98
C LYS A 419 15.86 11.32 3.96
N ALA A 420 15.30 11.41 2.77
CA ALA A 420 13.86 11.33 2.54
C ALA A 420 13.58 10.82 1.12
N TRP A 421 12.50 10.10 0.99
CA TRP A 421 11.80 9.92 -0.26
C TRP A 421 10.66 10.94 -0.32
N ILE A 422 10.63 11.74 -1.36
CA ILE A 422 9.62 12.78 -1.61
C ILE A 422 8.68 12.26 -2.70
N GLY A 423 7.46 11.90 -2.31
CA GLY A 423 6.40 11.53 -3.24
C GLY A 423 5.63 12.77 -3.70
N LEU A 424 5.54 12.96 -5.00
CA LEU A 424 4.66 13.94 -5.60
C LEU A 424 3.31 13.29 -5.89
N PRO A 425 2.19 13.95 -5.59
CA PRO A 425 0.85 13.41 -5.87
C PRO A 425 0.61 13.04 -7.34
N ASN A 426 1.36 13.70 -8.24
CA ASN A 426 1.32 13.50 -9.68
C ASN A 426 2.59 14.08 -10.31
N TRP A 427 2.93 13.72 -11.57
CA TRP A 427 4.10 14.31 -12.27
C TRP A 427 3.93 15.80 -12.57
N GLU A 428 2.70 16.28 -12.76
CA GLU A 428 2.40 17.69 -12.95
C GLU A 428 2.90 18.57 -11.81
N ASN A 429 2.91 18.05 -10.58
CA ASN A 429 3.47 18.77 -9.44
C ASN A 429 4.97 19.07 -9.62
N GLY A 430 5.70 18.21 -10.32
CA GLY A 430 7.08 18.47 -10.73
C GLY A 430 7.18 19.54 -11.82
N LEU A 431 6.25 19.52 -12.79
CA LEU A 431 6.16 20.55 -13.84
C LEU A 431 5.85 21.93 -13.26
N MET A 432 4.97 21.99 -12.27
CA MET A 432 4.61 23.22 -11.58
C MET A 432 5.80 23.85 -10.85
N ASN A 433 6.66 23.00 -10.27
CA ASN A 433 7.78 23.47 -9.47
C ASN A 433 9.07 22.66 -9.73
N PRO A 434 9.65 22.76 -10.94
CA PRO A 434 10.86 22.00 -11.30
C PRO A 434 12.06 22.34 -10.41
N LYS A 435 12.13 23.57 -9.92
CA LYS A 435 13.18 24.01 -9.00
C LYS A 435 13.12 23.26 -7.68
N MET A 436 11.94 22.99 -7.14
CA MET A 436 11.76 22.20 -5.94
C MET A 436 12.31 20.78 -6.10
N VAL A 437 12.04 20.14 -7.25
CA VAL A 437 12.57 18.80 -7.55
C VAL A 437 14.09 18.78 -7.62
N ALA A 438 14.69 19.76 -8.31
CA ALA A 438 16.14 19.90 -8.40
C ALA A 438 16.77 20.13 -7.02
N GLU A 439 16.22 21.04 -6.20
CA GLU A 439 16.70 21.29 -4.85
C GLU A 439 16.55 20.09 -3.91
N ALA A 440 15.50 19.30 -4.05
CA ALA A 440 15.34 18.08 -3.27
C ALA A 440 16.46 17.08 -3.59
N ASN A 441 16.77 16.89 -4.87
CA ASN A 441 17.89 16.03 -5.32
C ASN A 441 19.25 16.56 -4.82
N ASP A 442 19.48 17.86 -4.91
CA ASP A 442 20.73 18.49 -4.41
C ASP A 442 20.91 18.31 -2.90
N LYS A 443 19.81 18.19 -2.16
CA LYS A 443 19.82 17.87 -0.73
C LYS A 443 20.04 16.39 -0.43
N GLY A 444 20.07 15.53 -1.48
CA GLY A 444 20.27 14.09 -1.38
C GLY A 444 18.98 13.28 -1.17
N TYR A 445 17.82 13.87 -1.44
CA TYR A 445 16.53 13.20 -1.38
C TYR A 445 16.20 12.48 -2.68
N LEU A 446 15.35 11.46 -2.60
CA LEU A 446 14.69 10.89 -3.77
C LEU A 446 13.40 11.65 -4.04
N VAL A 447 13.09 11.86 -5.31
CA VAL A 447 11.82 12.48 -5.72
C VAL A 447 11.17 11.65 -6.81
N GLY A 448 9.93 11.27 -6.60
CA GLY A 448 9.17 10.48 -7.57
C GLY A 448 7.70 10.87 -7.64
N PRO A 449 7.12 10.88 -8.85
CA PRO A 449 5.69 11.05 -9.03
C PRO A 449 4.94 9.77 -8.67
N TYR A 450 3.67 9.93 -8.28
CA TYR A 450 2.65 8.90 -8.38
C TYR A 450 2.21 8.76 -9.84
N ASP A 451 2.06 7.54 -10.32
CA ASP A 451 1.49 7.21 -11.62
C ASP A 451 0.68 5.90 -11.53
N SER A 452 -0.31 5.72 -12.41
CA SER A 452 -1.18 4.56 -12.45
C SER A 452 -1.45 4.12 -13.89
N TYR A 453 -1.55 2.81 -14.08
CA TYR A 453 -1.81 2.20 -15.39
C TYR A 453 -2.98 1.21 -15.33
N GLN A 454 -3.79 1.27 -14.28
CA GLN A 454 -4.85 0.29 -14.04
C GLN A 454 -6.18 0.66 -14.71
N SER A 455 -6.47 1.95 -14.83
CA SER A 455 -7.77 2.43 -15.34
C SER A 455 -7.59 3.36 -16.53
N ILE A 456 -8.62 3.42 -17.39
CA ILE A 456 -8.72 4.38 -18.49
C ILE A 456 -10.12 4.99 -18.52
N GLN A 457 -10.20 6.30 -18.75
CA GLN A 457 -11.43 7.02 -19.04
C GLN A 457 -11.73 6.97 -20.57
N GLU A 458 -12.99 7.09 -20.94
CA GLU A 458 -13.39 7.16 -22.34
C GLU A 458 -12.83 8.42 -23.02
N ASP A 459 -12.99 9.55 -22.35
CA ASP A 459 -12.40 10.81 -22.77
C ASP A 459 -11.16 11.13 -21.93
N ALA A 460 -10.07 11.47 -22.59
CA ALA A 460 -8.86 11.92 -21.92
C ALA A 460 -9.14 13.24 -21.18
N SER A 461 -8.85 13.28 -19.89
CA SER A 461 -9.03 14.46 -19.05
C SER A 461 -7.75 14.75 -18.27
N ILE A 462 -7.41 16.04 -18.17
CA ILE A 462 -6.29 16.49 -17.34
C ILE A 462 -6.60 16.30 -15.86
N ASP A 463 -7.87 16.32 -15.49
CA ASP A 463 -8.33 16.16 -14.11
C ASP A 463 -8.02 14.75 -13.57
N TRP A 464 -7.89 13.80 -14.49
CA TRP A 464 -7.50 12.44 -14.17
C TRP A 464 -6.47 11.92 -15.19
N ASN A 465 -5.34 12.59 -15.26
CA ASN A 465 -4.29 12.32 -16.23
C ASN A 465 -3.70 10.91 -16.15
N THR A 466 -3.66 10.29 -14.95
CA THR A 466 -3.20 8.90 -14.77
C THR A 466 -4.12 7.88 -15.44
N ALA A 467 -5.39 8.22 -15.66
CA ALA A 467 -6.36 7.41 -16.40
C ALA A 467 -6.61 7.91 -17.85
N SER A 468 -5.75 8.82 -18.35
CA SER A 468 -5.84 9.40 -19.69
C SER A 468 -4.63 8.98 -20.51
N PHE A 469 -4.88 8.51 -21.75
CA PHE A 469 -3.82 8.10 -22.69
C PHE A 469 -4.05 8.77 -24.04
N PRO A 470 -2.97 9.17 -24.76
CA PRO A 470 -3.09 9.76 -26.10
C PRO A 470 -3.68 8.80 -27.14
N ASN A 471 -3.49 7.49 -26.95
CA ASN A 471 -3.97 6.47 -27.85
C ASN A 471 -5.52 6.29 -27.69
N PRO A 472 -6.33 6.74 -28.65
CA PRO A 472 -7.80 6.75 -28.51
C PRO A 472 -8.43 5.36 -28.60
N THR A 473 -7.67 4.33 -29.05
CA THR A 473 -8.25 3.00 -29.24
C THR A 473 -8.20 2.16 -27.96
N LEU A 474 -7.39 2.53 -26.96
CA LEU A 474 -7.18 1.73 -25.74
C LEU A 474 -8.49 1.46 -24.96
N TYR A 475 -9.41 2.43 -24.94
CA TYR A 475 -10.66 2.31 -24.21
C TYR A 475 -11.52 1.15 -24.71
N GLU A 476 -11.56 0.92 -26.02
CA GLU A 476 -12.30 -0.18 -26.64
C GLU A 476 -11.46 -1.45 -26.79
N ASP A 477 -10.19 -1.33 -27.20
CA ASP A 477 -9.38 -2.44 -27.67
C ASP A 477 -8.50 -3.07 -26.56
N ALA A 478 -8.29 -2.37 -25.42
CA ALA A 478 -7.34 -2.82 -24.38
C ALA A 478 -7.95 -2.91 -22.98
N THR A 479 -9.26 -3.02 -22.86
CA THR A 479 -9.93 -3.09 -21.55
C THR A 479 -10.45 -4.49 -21.23
N ILE A 480 -10.35 -4.85 -19.95
CA ILE A 480 -10.63 -6.21 -19.44
C ILE A 480 -12.13 -6.54 -19.54
N THR A 481 -12.43 -7.73 -20.06
CA THR A 481 -13.78 -8.29 -20.11
C THR A 481 -13.87 -9.48 -19.13
N ASN A 482 -14.87 -9.46 -18.25
CA ASN A 482 -15.11 -10.54 -17.30
C ASN A 482 -15.70 -11.79 -17.98
N LYS A 483 -15.83 -12.89 -17.23
CA LYS A 483 -16.39 -14.17 -17.72
C LYS A 483 -17.83 -14.07 -18.26
N LYS A 484 -18.59 -13.02 -17.87
CA LYS A 484 -19.97 -12.79 -18.33
C LYS A 484 -20.03 -11.97 -19.62
N GLY A 485 -18.91 -11.43 -20.08
CA GLY A 485 -18.81 -10.57 -21.23
C GLY A 485 -18.95 -9.08 -20.94
N ASP A 486 -18.95 -8.68 -19.64
CA ASP A 486 -19.05 -7.27 -19.25
C ASP A 486 -17.65 -6.68 -19.07
N LYS A 487 -17.44 -5.42 -19.45
CA LYS A 487 -16.23 -4.68 -19.14
C LYS A 487 -16.11 -4.42 -17.63
N ILE A 488 -14.91 -4.56 -17.07
CA ILE A 488 -14.67 -4.30 -15.64
C ILE A 488 -14.54 -2.79 -15.42
N PRO A 489 -15.38 -2.20 -14.52
CA PRO A 489 -15.30 -0.77 -14.23
C PRO A 489 -13.94 -0.37 -13.65
N GLY A 490 -13.48 0.83 -13.97
CA GLY A 490 -12.30 1.45 -13.41
C GLY A 490 -12.49 1.91 -11.97
N PHE A 491 -11.54 2.69 -11.47
CA PHE A 491 -11.57 3.19 -10.10
C PHE A 491 -12.83 4.01 -9.80
N LEU A 492 -13.44 3.80 -8.62
CA LEU A 492 -14.73 4.38 -8.21
C LEU A 492 -15.89 4.13 -9.19
N GLY A 493 -15.78 3.10 -10.03
CA GLY A 493 -16.80 2.77 -11.03
C GLY A 493 -16.77 3.64 -12.28
N LYS A 494 -15.77 4.50 -12.43
CA LYS A 494 -15.56 5.37 -13.58
C LYS A 494 -14.60 4.70 -14.58
N GLY A 495 -14.86 4.86 -15.88
CA GLY A 495 -14.04 4.27 -16.92
C GLY A 495 -13.99 2.73 -16.88
N ARG A 496 -12.90 2.16 -17.36
CA ARG A 496 -12.68 0.70 -17.45
C ARG A 496 -11.30 0.30 -16.95
N LYS A 497 -11.13 -0.95 -16.47
CA LYS A 497 -9.81 -1.52 -16.15
C LYS A 497 -9.05 -1.87 -17.42
N LEU A 498 -7.77 -1.50 -17.46
CA LEU A 498 -6.87 -1.81 -18.58
C LEU A 498 -6.27 -3.21 -18.46
N ASN A 499 -6.09 -3.87 -19.58
CA ASN A 499 -5.30 -5.09 -19.70
C ASN A 499 -3.81 -4.74 -19.78
N SER A 500 -3.07 -5.03 -18.74
CA SER A 500 -1.65 -4.68 -18.59
C SER A 500 -0.76 -5.22 -19.72
N THR A 501 -1.16 -6.32 -20.37
CA THR A 501 -0.37 -6.96 -21.43
C THR A 501 -0.39 -6.17 -22.74
N LEU A 502 -1.39 -5.30 -22.94
CA LEU A 502 -1.62 -4.59 -24.19
C LEU A 502 -1.04 -3.16 -24.20
N ILE A 503 -0.84 -2.57 -23.03
CA ILE A 503 -0.58 -1.11 -22.90
C ILE A 503 0.90 -0.74 -22.75
N PHE A 504 1.83 -1.68 -22.86
CA PHE A 504 3.24 -1.37 -22.63
C PHE A 504 3.85 -0.31 -23.58
N PRO A 505 3.48 -0.21 -24.86
CA PRO A 505 3.89 0.89 -25.73
C PRO A 505 3.43 2.26 -25.19
N ASP A 506 2.19 2.35 -24.71
CA ASP A 506 1.57 3.58 -24.20
C ASP A 506 2.18 3.99 -22.84
N VAL A 507 2.55 3.02 -22.00
CA VAL A 507 3.36 3.25 -20.80
C VAL A 507 4.69 3.90 -21.15
N LYS A 508 5.39 3.39 -22.15
CA LYS A 508 6.67 3.96 -22.62
C LYS A 508 6.49 5.37 -23.16
N GLU A 509 5.43 5.60 -23.93
CA GLU A 509 5.13 6.91 -24.47
C GLU A 509 4.92 7.93 -23.34
N ARG A 510 4.08 7.61 -22.33
CA ARG A 510 3.85 8.47 -21.16
C ARG A 510 5.16 8.73 -20.39
N VAL A 511 5.89 7.68 -20.02
CA VAL A 511 7.16 7.84 -19.29
C VAL A 511 8.17 8.67 -20.08
N THR A 512 8.30 8.44 -21.38
CA THR A 512 9.19 9.22 -22.27
C THR A 512 8.75 10.67 -22.33
N GLY A 513 7.45 10.95 -22.43
CA GLY A 513 6.89 12.30 -22.42
C GLY A 513 7.18 13.04 -21.14
N ILE A 514 6.98 12.38 -19.98
CA ILE A 514 7.28 12.96 -18.65
C ILE A 514 8.78 13.27 -18.53
N LEU A 515 9.65 12.34 -18.90
CA LEU A 515 11.10 12.52 -18.81
C LEU A 515 11.64 13.57 -19.82
N ALA A 516 10.98 13.76 -20.95
CA ALA A 516 11.33 14.79 -21.94
C ALA A 516 11.19 16.23 -21.41
N ASN A 517 10.48 16.41 -20.31
CA ASN A 517 10.36 17.71 -19.62
C ASN A 517 11.64 18.09 -18.86
N ASN A 518 12.65 17.21 -18.77
CA ASN A 518 13.93 17.43 -18.07
C ASN A 518 13.76 17.79 -16.58
N ILE A 519 12.71 17.35 -15.93
CA ILE A 519 12.56 17.41 -14.48
C ILE A 519 13.39 16.27 -13.88
N PRO A 520 14.33 16.55 -12.96
CA PRO A 520 15.30 15.54 -12.49
C PRO A 520 14.70 14.60 -11.44
N ILE A 521 13.61 13.90 -11.77
CA ILE A 521 13.05 12.84 -10.95
C ILE A 521 13.97 11.63 -10.97
N ASN A 522 14.10 10.93 -9.84
CA ASN A 522 14.97 9.76 -9.68
C ASN A 522 14.28 8.59 -8.96
N SER A 523 12.97 8.70 -8.75
CA SER A 523 12.11 7.65 -8.23
C SER A 523 10.80 7.63 -9.01
N TRP A 524 10.05 6.53 -8.91
CA TRP A 524 8.74 6.37 -9.51
C TRP A 524 7.85 5.51 -8.63
N PHE A 525 6.66 5.98 -8.29
CA PHE A 525 5.69 5.22 -7.52
C PHE A 525 4.56 4.74 -8.44
N LEU A 526 4.35 3.42 -8.46
CA LEU A 526 3.33 2.75 -9.27
C LEU A 526 2.14 2.35 -8.40
N ASP A 527 1.01 2.96 -8.66
CA ASP A 527 -0.26 2.58 -8.06
C ASP A 527 -0.69 1.20 -8.55
N THR A 528 -1.19 0.36 -7.64
CA THR A 528 -1.73 -0.99 -7.88
C THR A 528 -0.79 -2.05 -8.47
N ASP A 529 0.41 -1.70 -8.93
CA ASP A 529 1.26 -2.67 -9.64
C ASP A 529 1.77 -3.82 -8.77
N ALA A 530 1.90 -3.62 -7.46
CA ALA A 530 2.17 -4.68 -6.50
C ALA A 530 0.94 -5.05 -5.64
N ALA A 531 -0.26 -4.63 -6.03
CA ALA A 531 -1.50 -5.02 -5.41
C ALA A 531 -2.09 -6.25 -6.11
N GLY A 532 -2.77 -7.10 -5.35
CA GLY A 532 -3.35 -8.34 -5.88
C GLY A 532 -4.70 -8.16 -6.60
N GLU A 533 -5.15 -6.94 -6.84
CA GLU A 533 -6.33 -6.66 -7.67
C GLU A 533 -6.01 -6.94 -9.14
N ILE A 534 -6.05 -8.22 -9.52
CA ILE A 534 -5.66 -8.72 -10.84
C ILE A 534 -6.78 -9.61 -11.39
N TYR A 535 -7.07 -9.46 -12.67
CA TYR A 535 -8.19 -10.13 -13.31
C TYR A 535 -7.73 -11.03 -14.46
N ASN A 536 -8.47 -12.13 -14.70
CA ASN A 536 -8.41 -12.80 -15.99
C ASN A 536 -9.23 -11.99 -17.01
N ASP A 537 -8.71 -11.83 -18.21
CA ASP A 537 -9.44 -11.22 -19.32
C ASP A 537 -10.02 -12.31 -20.25
N TYR A 538 -11.33 -12.32 -20.37
CA TYR A 538 -12.08 -13.28 -21.19
C TYR A 538 -12.42 -12.77 -22.59
N ASP A 539 -11.92 -11.59 -22.96
CA ASP A 539 -12.14 -11.06 -24.32
C ASP A 539 -11.56 -12.04 -25.36
N PRO A 540 -12.33 -12.48 -26.35
CA PRO A 540 -11.87 -13.49 -27.30
C PRO A 540 -10.67 -13.04 -28.15
N THR A 541 -10.45 -11.74 -28.28
CA THR A 541 -9.35 -11.17 -29.08
C THR A 541 -8.04 -11.07 -28.30
N HIS A 542 -8.10 -11.02 -26.94
CA HIS A 542 -6.91 -10.83 -26.08
C HIS A 542 -7.05 -11.52 -24.71
N LYS A 543 -7.44 -12.78 -24.70
CA LYS A 543 -7.49 -13.57 -23.46
C LYS A 543 -6.18 -13.49 -22.69
N THR A 544 -6.27 -13.09 -21.41
CA THR A 544 -5.12 -12.87 -20.55
C THR A 544 -5.35 -13.52 -19.19
N THR A 545 -4.37 -14.26 -18.70
CA THR A 545 -4.41 -14.86 -17.35
C THR A 545 -3.90 -13.86 -16.30
N GLN A 546 -4.17 -14.12 -15.02
CA GLN A 546 -3.56 -13.36 -13.92
C GLN A 546 -2.01 -13.43 -13.96
N ALA A 547 -1.45 -14.54 -14.40
CA ALA A 547 -0.01 -14.69 -14.58
C ALA A 547 0.55 -13.74 -15.66
N ASP A 548 -0.12 -13.66 -16.81
CA ASP A 548 0.26 -12.77 -17.90
C ASP A 548 0.19 -11.29 -17.46
N ASP A 549 -0.82 -10.92 -16.65
CA ASP A 549 -0.96 -9.57 -16.11
C ASP A 549 0.21 -9.24 -15.16
N VAL A 550 0.54 -10.15 -14.23
CA VAL A 550 1.70 -9.99 -13.33
C VAL A 550 2.99 -9.81 -14.12
N ASP A 551 3.24 -10.64 -15.14
CA ASP A 551 4.43 -10.52 -15.98
C ASP A 551 4.49 -9.17 -16.69
N ALA A 552 3.35 -8.63 -17.13
CA ALA A 552 3.28 -7.31 -17.75
C ALA A 552 3.57 -6.18 -16.75
N ARG A 553 3.09 -6.28 -15.50
CA ARG A 553 3.42 -5.33 -14.41
C ARG A 553 4.92 -5.37 -14.09
N LEU A 554 5.50 -6.55 -13.92
CA LEU A 554 6.94 -6.70 -13.70
C LEU A 554 7.75 -6.14 -14.86
N LYS A 555 7.31 -6.31 -16.10
CA LYS A 555 7.96 -5.75 -17.29
C LYS A 555 8.02 -4.22 -17.25
N ARG A 556 6.96 -3.52 -16.82
CA ARG A 556 7.00 -2.05 -16.71
C ARG A 556 7.81 -1.58 -15.50
N MET A 557 7.78 -2.29 -14.35
CA MET A 557 8.70 -2.01 -13.23
C MET A 557 10.16 -2.12 -13.67
N ASN A 558 10.50 -3.19 -14.37
CA ASN A 558 11.86 -3.40 -14.88
C ASN A 558 12.25 -2.35 -15.92
N TYR A 559 11.32 -1.87 -16.73
CA TYR A 559 11.55 -0.77 -17.65
C TYR A 559 11.94 0.51 -16.90
N LEU A 560 11.19 0.90 -15.86
CA LEU A 560 11.51 2.06 -15.03
C LEU A 560 12.85 1.89 -14.30
N ASN A 561 13.13 0.71 -13.74
CA ASN A 561 14.44 0.38 -13.16
C ASN A 561 15.57 0.57 -14.18
N SER A 562 15.37 0.16 -15.45
CA SER A 562 16.37 0.31 -16.52
C SER A 562 16.64 1.78 -16.90
N LEU A 563 15.73 2.69 -16.55
CA LEU A 563 15.90 4.13 -16.70
C LEU A 563 16.59 4.77 -15.49
N GLY A 564 17.01 3.99 -14.50
CA GLY A 564 17.67 4.45 -13.29
C GLY A 564 16.73 4.96 -12.19
N MET A 565 15.42 4.71 -12.30
CA MET A 565 14.44 5.08 -11.28
C MET A 565 14.51 4.14 -10.08
N VAL A 566 14.32 4.67 -8.88
CA VAL A 566 14.02 3.89 -7.68
C VAL A 566 12.53 3.63 -7.65
N VAL A 567 12.13 2.39 -7.96
CA VAL A 567 10.72 2.03 -8.16
C VAL A 567 10.08 1.59 -6.86
N GLY A 568 8.92 2.17 -6.56
CA GLY A 568 8.03 1.74 -5.48
C GLY A 568 6.63 1.43 -6.00
N ALA A 569 5.82 0.74 -5.20
CA ALA A 569 4.46 0.40 -5.57
C ALA A 569 3.50 0.36 -4.37
N GLU A 570 2.20 0.40 -4.69
CA GLU A 570 1.14 0.19 -3.72
C GLU A 570 1.10 -1.26 -3.24
N THR A 571 0.71 -1.47 -1.98
CA THR A 571 0.57 -2.74 -1.27
C THR A 571 1.92 -3.42 -1.02
N GLY A 572 2.49 -4.13 -1.99
CA GLY A 572 3.79 -4.81 -1.86
C GLY A 572 3.69 -6.32 -1.84
N ASN A 573 2.72 -6.92 -2.55
CA ASN A 573 2.65 -8.37 -2.75
C ASN A 573 3.98 -8.90 -3.31
N ASP A 574 4.42 -10.03 -2.81
CA ASP A 574 5.76 -10.55 -3.05
C ASP A 574 6.03 -11.04 -4.49
N PHE A 575 5.00 -11.17 -5.32
CA PHE A 575 5.22 -11.39 -6.75
C PHE A 575 6.02 -10.23 -7.40
N ALA A 576 5.92 -9.02 -6.81
CA ALA A 576 6.63 -7.83 -7.29
C ALA A 576 7.95 -7.55 -6.57
N SER A 577 8.35 -8.38 -5.58
CA SER A 577 9.48 -8.11 -4.68
C SER A 577 10.81 -7.89 -5.40
N GLU A 578 11.03 -8.47 -6.57
CA GLU A 578 12.25 -8.28 -7.35
C GLU A 578 12.28 -6.96 -8.13
N GLY A 579 11.11 -6.46 -8.55
CA GLY A 579 10.95 -5.25 -9.35
C GLY A 579 10.85 -3.96 -8.53
N MET A 580 10.43 -4.02 -7.26
CA MET A 580 10.25 -2.86 -6.39
C MET A 580 11.34 -2.75 -5.32
N VAL A 581 11.62 -1.52 -4.89
CA VAL A 581 12.55 -1.21 -3.78
C VAL A 581 11.78 -0.92 -2.50
N TYR A 582 10.65 -0.23 -2.62
CA TYR A 582 9.79 0.14 -1.50
C TYR A 582 8.31 -0.09 -1.86
N ALA A 583 7.49 -0.22 -0.82
CA ALA A 583 6.05 -0.44 -0.96
C ALA A 583 5.26 0.30 0.12
N HIS A 584 4.11 0.84 -0.26
CA HIS A 584 3.22 1.54 0.66
C HIS A 584 1.89 0.80 0.80
N GLY A 585 1.55 0.38 2.02
CA GLY A 585 0.27 -0.27 2.32
C GLY A 585 0.34 -1.61 3.02
N LEU A 586 1.53 -2.13 3.35
CA LEU A 586 1.61 -3.38 4.12
C LEU A 586 1.50 -3.16 5.62
N GLU A 587 2.19 -2.17 6.21
CA GLU A 587 2.12 -1.93 7.64
C GLU A 587 0.71 -1.52 8.10
N THR A 588 0.13 -0.54 7.43
CA THR A 588 -1.28 -0.20 7.58
C THR A 588 -1.89 -0.09 6.19
N PRO A 589 -2.65 -1.10 5.75
CA PRO A 589 -3.36 -1.07 4.48
C PRO A 589 -4.56 -0.12 4.54
N VAL A 590 -5.26 0.03 3.43
CA VAL A 590 -6.52 0.79 3.41
C VAL A 590 -7.55 0.11 4.32
N ILE A 591 -7.93 0.82 5.40
CA ILE A 591 -8.86 0.29 6.40
C ILE A 591 -10.29 0.32 5.85
N MET A 592 -10.92 -0.86 5.78
CA MET A 592 -12.33 -1.05 5.39
C MET A 592 -12.78 -0.11 4.28
N TRP A 593 -12.25 -0.31 3.09
CA TRP A 593 -12.60 0.49 1.90
C TRP A 593 -14.11 0.56 1.63
N SER A 594 -14.85 -0.51 1.94
CA SER A 594 -16.29 -0.63 1.70
C SER A 594 -17.17 -0.08 2.83
N ASP A 595 -16.62 0.43 3.94
CA ASP A 595 -17.43 0.98 5.04
C ASP A 595 -18.03 2.35 4.64
N PRO A 596 -19.38 2.45 4.48
CA PRO A 596 -20.00 3.68 4.02
C PRO A 596 -19.85 4.84 5.01
N ASP A 597 -19.79 4.55 6.32
CA ASP A 597 -19.68 5.55 7.37
C ASP A 597 -18.30 6.21 7.38
N MET A 598 -17.26 5.43 7.02
CA MET A 598 -15.89 5.95 6.87
C MET A 598 -15.65 6.61 5.50
N ARG A 599 -16.34 6.18 4.45
CA ARG A 599 -16.01 6.55 3.06
C ARG A 599 -16.97 7.52 2.40
N GLN A 600 -18.23 7.58 2.87
CA GLN A 600 -19.31 8.35 2.21
C GLN A 600 -20.05 9.30 3.16
N ASN A 601 -20.15 8.97 4.44
CA ASN A 601 -20.91 9.77 5.40
C ASN A 601 -20.08 10.94 5.94
N LYS A 602 -20.16 12.10 5.29
CA LYS A 602 -19.40 13.31 5.66
C LYS A 602 -19.68 13.82 7.07
N GLU A 603 -20.84 13.47 7.66
CA GLU A 603 -21.25 13.85 9.01
C GLU A 603 -20.67 12.90 10.09
N SER A 604 -20.11 11.77 9.70
CA SER A 604 -19.53 10.82 10.64
C SER A 604 -18.19 11.30 11.19
N GLU A 605 -17.97 11.09 12.50
CA GLU A 605 -16.63 11.29 13.09
C GLU A 605 -15.57 10.37 12.48
N TYR A 606 -16.00 9.21 11.93
CA TYR A 606 -15.13 8.25 11.25
C TYR A 606 -14.85 8.58 9.80
N TYR A 607 -15.49 9.61 9.23
CA TYR A 607 -15.28 9.98 7.83
C TYR A 607 -13.83 10.38 7.56
N VAL A 608 -13.18 9.61 6.69
CA VAL A 608 -11.73 9.74 6.43
C VAL A 608 -11.33 10.96 5.60
N GLY A 609 -12.29 11.65 4.99
CA GLY A 609 -12.05 12.88 4.23
C GLY A 609 -12.21 12.72 2.70
N ASP A 610 -12.12 13.85 2.01
CA ASP A 610 -12.23 13.99 0.55
C ASP A 610 -10.86 13.94 -0.11
N TYR A 611 -10.80 13.48 -1.37
CA TYR A 611 -9.60 13.48 -2.20
C TYR A 611 -9.23 14.88 -2.75
N ALA A 612 -10.21 15.77 -2.85
CA ALA A 612 -9.97 17.15 -3.26
C ALA A 612 -9.73 18.05 -2.04
N ALA A 613 -8.84 19.02 -2.18
CA ALA A 613 -8.59 20.07 -1.20
C ALA A 613 -9.20 21.39 -1.69
N VAL A 614 -10.24 21.87 -1.02
CA VAL A 614 -10.89 23.17 -1.35
C VAL A 614 -9.89 24.33 -1.26
N ASP A 615 -8.94 24.25 -0.35
CA ASP A 615 -7.88 25.26 -0.16
C ASP A 615 -6.60 24.96 -0.95
N GLY A 616 -6.59 23.83 -1.75
CA GLY A 616 -5.46 23.34 -2.51
C GLY A 616 -4.23 22.96 -1.69
N GLY A 617 -4.40 22.80 -0.40
CA GLY A 617 -3.42 22.19 0.48
C GLY A 617 -3.47 20.67 0.41
N ILE A 618 -3.18 20.01 1.52
CA ILE A 618 -3.29 18.55 1.63
C ILE A 618 -4.78 18.16 1.68
N PRO A 619 -5.29 17.32 0.76
CA PRO A 619 -6.66 16.83 0.85
C PRO A 619 -6.94 16.16 2.20
N SER A 620 -8.15 16.35 2.73
CA SER A 620 -8.52 15.83 4.05
C SER A 620 -8.45 14.30 4.12
N LYS A 621 -8.57 13.62 2.99
CA LYS A 621 -8.33 12.17 2.87
C LYS A 621 -6.97 11.74 3.43
N TYR A 622 -5.95 12.58 3.34
CA TYR A 622 -4.57 12.26 3.73
C TYR A 622 -4.15 12.85 5.08
N ASN A 623 -4.69 14.01 5.49
CA ASN A 623 -4.21 14.69 6.70
C ASN A 623 -5.25 14.84 7.83
N LYS A 624 -6.53 14.55 7.58
CA LYS A 624 -7.57 14.57 8.63
C LYS A 624 -7.32 13.42 9.62
N VAL A 625 -7.11 13.76 10.88
CA VAL A 625 -6.99 12.78 11.96
C VAL A 625 -8.38 12.25 12.32
N VAL A 626 -8.57 10.93 12.28
CA VAL A 626 -9.86 10.27 12.50
C VAL A 626 -9.74 9.15 13.52
N PRO A 627 -10.79 8.90 14.34
CA PRO A 627 -10.81 7.69 15.17
C PRO A 627 -10.95 6.45 14.29
N ILE A 628 -10.54 5.29 14.81
CA ILE A 628 -10.82 3.98 14.22
C ILE A 628 -11.95 3.32 15.02
N LYS A 629 -12.87 2.65 14.32
CA LYS A 629 -13.95 1.88 14.96
C LYS A 629 -13.36 0.71 15.76
N ASP A 630 -13.92 0.43 16.94
CA ASP A 630 -13.38 -0.62 17.83
C ASP A 630 -13.32 -2.00 17.17
N GLU A 631 -14.29 -2.32 16.31
CA GLU A 631 -14.32 -3.57 15.56
C GLU A 631 -13.18 -3.75 14.56
N TYR A 632 -12.55 -2.65 14.11
CA TYR A 632 -11.42 -2.70 13.17
C TYR A 632 -10.05 -2.69 13.85
N LYS A 633 -9.97 -2.31 15.14
CA LYS A 633 -8.70 -2.27 15.88
C LYS A 633 -7.98 -3.62 15.88
N PRO A 634 -8.65 -4.77 16.23
CA PRO A 634 -8.00 -6.08 16.23
C PRO A 634 -7.43 -6.48 14.85
N ILE A 635 -8.11 -6.05 13.79
CA ILE A 635 -7.74 -6.41 12.41
C ILE A 635 -6.54 -5.60 11.93
N TYR A 636 -6.53 -4.27 12.19
CA TYR A 636 -5.58 -3.37 11.54
C TYR A 636 -4.49 -2.83 12.45
N THR A 637 -4.75 -2.64 13.75
CA THR A 637 -3.85 -1.87 14.63
C THR A 637 -3.45 -2.56 15.91
N ASP A 638 -4.11 -3.65 16.32
CA ASP A 638 -3.80 -4.31 17.59
C ASP A 638 -2.48 -5.11 17.47
N PRO A 639 -1.46 -4.78 18.30
CA PRO A 639 -0.19 -5.51 18.31
C PRO A 639 -0.35 -6.98 18.76
N LEU A 640 -1.44 -7.34 19.45
CA LEU A 640 -1.69 -8.69 19.90
C LEU A 640 -1.82 -9.70 18.75
N TYR A 641 -2.42 -9.26 17.64
CA TYR A 641 -2.68 -10.11 16.47
C TYR A 641 -1.70 -9.85 15.32
N SER A 642 -0.83 -8.85 15.43
CA SER A 642 0.14 -8.51 14.40
C SER A 642 1.43 -9.28 14.57
N VAL A 643 1.96 -9.81 13.47
CA VAL A 643 3.26 -10.49 13.40
C VAL A 643 4.01 -10.03 12.16
N PRO A 644 5.32 -9.75 12.22
CA PRO A 644 6.09 -9.17 11.13
C PRO A 644 6.52 -10.23 10.11
N LEU A 645 5.56 -10.98 9.53
CA LEU A 645 5.89 -12.07 8.60
C LEU A 645 6.64 -11.57 7.37
N TYR A 646 6.16 -10.47 6.78
CA TYR A 646 6.78 -9.89 5.59
C TYR A 646 8.21 -9.40 5.90
N LYS A 647 8.42 -8.73 7.02
CA LYS A 647 9.76 -8.28 7.46
C LYS A 647 10.70 -9.45 7.78
N LEU A 648 10.19 -10.51 8.41
CA LEU A 648 10.97 -11.72 8.64
C LEU A 648 11.47 -12.36 7.34
N VAL A 649 10.73 -12.20 6.23
CA VAL A 649 11.11 -12.69 4.90
C VAL A 649 11.92 -11.63 4.14
N TYR A 650 11.43 -10.39 4.03
CA TYR A 650 11.87 -9.39 3.04
C TYR A 650 12.54 -8.14 3.63
N ASN A 651 12.90 -8.08 4.94
CA ASN A 651 13.52 -6.88 5.54
C ASN A 651 14.70 -6.31 4.74
N ARG A 652 15.51 -7.17 4.10
CA ARG A 652 16.64 -6.81 3.25
C ARG A 652 16.31 -6.68 1.75
N SER A 653 15.05 -6.81 1.38
CA SER A 653 14.64 -6.87 -0.03
C SER A 653 13.70 -5.74 -0.41
N VAL A 654 12.72 -5.43 0.43
CA VAL A 654 11.69 -4.40 0.19
C VAL A 654 11.47 -3.58 1.46
N ILE A 655 11.48 -2.27 1.31
CA ILE A 655 11.17 -1.31 2.39
C ILE A 655 9.66 -1.08 2.40
N THR A 656 8.93 -1.63 3.37
CA THR A 656 7.47 -1.48 3.46
C THR A 656 7.07 -0.42 4.47
N SER A 657 6.01 0.33 4.16
CA SER A 657 5.47 1.39 5.01
C SER A 657 3.94 1.36 5.03
N HIS A 658 3.34 2.37 5.67
CA HIS A 658 1.90 2.59 5.70
C HIS A 658 1.35 2.90 4.31
N HIS A 659 0.06 2.67 4.10
CA HIS A 659 -0.64 3.26 2.96
C HIS A 659 -0.76 4.79 3.17
N TRP A 660 -0.66 5.58 2.10
CA TRP A 660 -0.67 7.04 2.20
C TRP A 660 -1.99 7.62 2.72
N GLU A 661 -3.11 6.93 2.60
CA GLU A 661 -4.36 7.30 3.28
C GLU A 661 -4.30 7.14 4.81
N TRP A 662 -3.34 6.35 5.31
CA TRP A 662 -3.23 5.95 6.72
C TRP A 662 -1.82 6.21 7.26
N ASP A 663 -1.28 7.41 6.99
CA ASP A 663 0.05 7.84 7.44
C ASP A 663 0.24 7.71 8.95
N SER A 664 1.46 7.91 9.44
CA SER A 664 1.81 7.72 10.87
C SER A 664 0.93 8.50 11.84
N TYR A 665 0.29 9.59 11.40
CA TYR A 665 -0.52 10.50 12.24
C TYR A 665 -2.04 10.37 12.05
N LYS A 666 -2.49 9.57 11.09
CA LYS A 666 -3.90 9.53 10.64
C LYS A 666 -4.88 9.07 11.70
N ILE A 667 -4.50 8.13 12.59
CA ILE A 667 -5.42 7.49 13.53
C ILE A 667 -5.33 8.16 14.90
N LYS A 668 -6.43 8.80 15.31
CA LYS A 668 -6.55 9.51 16.60
C LYS A 668 -6.24 8.59 17.77
N GLY A 669 -5.34 9.02 18.64
CA GLY A 669 -4.96 8.31 19.88
C GLY A 669 -4.08 7.08 19.66
N LEU A 670 -3.58 6.82 18.44
CA LEU A 670 -2.73 5.66 18.13
C LEU A 670 -1.35 6.04 17.56
N THR A 671 -1.03 7.32 17.43
CA THR A 671 0.26 7.74 16.85
C THR A 671 1.45 7.15 17.62
N GLY A 672 1.41 7.20 18.95
CA GLY A 672 2.46 6.64 19.81
C GLY A 672 2.59 5.12 19.66
N GLN A 673 1.47 4.38 19.68
CA GLN A 673 1.46 2.92 19.47
C GLN A 673 1.99 2.54 18.10
N ARG A 674 1.58 3.24 17.04
CA ARG A 674 2.06 3.00 15.67
C ARG A 674 3.56 3.27 15.55
N ARG A 675 4.07 4.32 16.21
CA ARG A 675 5.50 4.59 16.27
C ARG A 675 6.29 3.48 16.98
N LEU A 676 5.76 2.89 18.05
CA LEU A 676 6.39 1.70 18.64
C LEU A 676 6.49 0.55 17.64
N GLN A 677 5.43 0.33 16.86
CA GLN A 677 5.40 -0.71 15.85
C GLN A 677 6.33 -0.39 14.67
N GLU A 678 6.44 0.88 14.26
CA GLU A 678 7.40 1.34 13.25
C GLU A 678 8.84 0.95 13.64
N TYR A 679 9.26 1.20 14.87
CA TYR A 679 10.58 0.75 15.37
C TYR A 679 10.68 -0.77 15.43
N LEU A 680 9.68 -1.43 16.01
CA LEU A 680 9.68 -2.89 16.19
C LEU A 680 9.78 -3.62 14.83
N TYR A 681 9.08 -3.14 13.81
CA TYR A 681 9.01 -3.77 12.49
C TYR A 681 9.93 -3.14 11.44
N ASN A 682 10.76 -2.16 11.82
CA ASN A 682 11.60 -1.43 10.86
C ASN A 682 10.78 -0.82 9.71
N THR A 683 9.68 -0.16 10.06
CA THR A 683 8.76 0.49 9.11
C THR A 683 9.03 1.98 9.04
N PRO A 684 9.40 2.56 7.89
CA PRO A 684 9.62 4.00 7.77
C PRO A 684 8.37 4.79 8.14
N PRO A 685 8.51 5.85 8.96
CA PRO A 685 7.44 6.80 9.17
C PRO A 685 6.99 7.44 7.86
N MET A 686 5.70 7.59 7.71
CA MET A 686 5.08 8.27 6.57
C MET A 686 4.37 9.53 7.03
N VAL A 687 4.55 10.63 6.30
CA VAL A 687 3.93 11.91 6.64
C VAL A 687 3.57 12.69 5.38
N HIS A 688 2.42 13.36 5.40
CA HIS A 688 2.04 14.35 4.41
C HIS A 688 2.46 15.74 4.87
N LEU A 689 3.18 16.46 4.03
CA LEU A 689 3.68 17.79 4.34
C LEU A 689 3.30 18.83 3.27
N ASP A 690 2.87 19.95 3.75
CA ASP A 690 2.91 21.26 3.11
C ASP A 690 3.58 22.25 4.07
N GLN A 691 3.58 23.55 3.74
CA GLN A 691 4.20 24.56 4.60
C GLN A 691 3.54 24.62 5.99
N ALA A 692 2.21 24.56 6.06
CA ALA A 692 1.48 24.65 7.32
C ALA A 692 1.71 23.40 8.18
N THR A 693 1.55 22.22 7.60
CA THR A 693 1.75 20.94 8.28
C THR A 693 3.19 20.75 8.74
N TRP A 694 4.17 21.25 7.96
CA TRP A 694 5.56 21.26 8.39
C TRP A 694 5.78 22.10 9.64
N GLN A 695 5.19 23.30 9.72
CA GLN A 695 5.29 24.14 10.91
C GLN A 695 4.72 23.46 12.15
N ASP A 696 3.58 22.78 12.00
CA ASP A 696 2.90 22.10 13.11
C ASP A 696 3.64 20.84 13.57
N ARG A 697 4.21 20.06 12.65
CA ARG A 697 4.79 18.72 12.91
C ARG A 697 6.32 18.71 12.98
N LYS A 698 6.99 19.82 12.65
CA LYS A 698 8.44 19.90 12.51
C LYS A 698 9.20 19.32 13.71
N GLU A 699 8.82 19.73 14.92
CA GLU A 699 9.54 19.31 16.13
C GLU A 699 9.50 17.78 16.29
N ASP A 700 8.33 17.18 16.13
CA ASP A 700 8.14 15.75 16.27
C ASP A 700 8.81 14.96 15.14
N VAL A 701 8.63 15.39 13.88
CA VAL A 701 9.26 14.73 12.71
C VAL A 701 10.78 14.76 12.81
N VAL A 702 11.35 15.90 13.19
CA VAL A 702 12.82 16.07 13.36
C VAL A 702 13.33 15.22 14.52
N GLN A 703 12.63 15.22 15.65
CA GLN A 703 13.03 14.41 16.81
C GLN A 703 12.97 12.91 16.49
N ASN A 704 11.94 12.46 15.80
CA ASN A 704 11.86 11.05 15.36
C ASN A 704 12.98 10.71 14.36
N ALA A 705 13.22 11.56 13.36
CA ALA A 705 14.25 11.34 12.35
C ALA A 705 15.66 11.15 12.94
N LYS A 706 16.00 11.88 14.00
CA LYS A 706 17.32 11.76 14.68
C LYS A 706 17.61 10.35 15.19
N THR A 707 16.59 9.62 15.60
CA THR A 707 16.75 8.26 16.11
C THR A 707 16.42 7.23 15.06
N TRP A 708 15.37 7.47 14.28
CA TRP A 708 14.89 6.57 13.25
C TRP A 708 15.91 6.33 12.14
N THR A 709 16.42 7.38 11.51
CA THR A 709 17.35 7.27 10.38
C THR A 709 18.55 6.37 10.69
N PRO A 710 19.34 6.61 11.78
CA PRO A 710 20.47 5.74 12.07
C PRO A 710 20.09 4.34 12.52
N PHE A 711 18.89 4.14 13.09
CA PHE A 711 18.37 2.82 13.40
C PHE A 711 18.08 2.03 12.12
N GLN A 712 17.29 2.60 11.20
CA GLN A 712 16.90 1.92 9.97
C GLN A 712 18.10 1.61 9.06
N GLU A 713 19.07 2.54 8.96
CA GLU A 713 20.30 2.29 8.20
C GLU A 713 21.01 1.00 8.62
N LYS A 714 20.99 0.69 9.91
CA LYS A 714 21.57 -0.55 10.46
C LYS A 714 20.63 -1.74 10.27
N ALA A 715 19.36 -1.57 10.58
CA ALA A 715 18.37 -2.65 10.51
C ALA A 715 18.22 -3.20 9.07
N LEU A 716 18.32 -2.35 8.04
CA LEU A 716 18.25 -2.78 6.63
C LEU A 716 19.50 -3.55 6.15
N GLN A 717 20.62 -3.46 6.85
CA GLN A 717 21.84 -4.24 6.52
C GLN A 717 21.70 -5.70 6.95
N HIS A 718 20.72 -6.02 7.81
CA HIS A 718 20.52 -7.33 8.40
C HIS A 718 19.15 -7.92 8.06
N GLU A 719 19.06 -9.23 8.10
CA GLU A 719 17.75 -9.88 8.16
C GLU A 719 17.10 -9.60 9.51
N MET A 720 15.76 -9.50 9.54
CA MET A 720 15.04 -9.69 10.78
C MET A 720 15.15 -11.17 11.17
N THR A 721 15.89 -11.47 12.23
CA THR A 721 16.24 -12.84 12.60
C THR A 721 15.36 -13.40 13.71
N ASN A 722 14.64 -12.54 14.43
CA ASN A 722 13.77 -12.96 15.53
C ASN A 722 12.56 -12.03 15.67
N PHE A 723 11.46 -12.61 16.13
CA PHE A 723 10.32 -11.95 16.73
C PHE A 723 9.83 -12.80 17.91
N SER A 724 9.59 -12.19 19.06
CA SER A 724 9.16 -12.92 20.26
C SER A 724 8.34 -12.05 21.21
N TYR A 725 7.46 -12.70 21.95
CA TYR A 725 6.71 -12.11 23.04
C TYR A 725 7.49 -12.30 24.35
N LEU A 726 7.73 -11.19 25.08
CA LEU A 726 8.48 -11.20 26.33
C LEU A 726 7.58 -11.21 27.57
N SER A 727 6.28 -11.00 27.40
CA SER A 727 5.27 -11.01 28.45
C SER A 727 4.15 -12.02 28.16
N GLU A 728 3.48 -12.51 29.21
CA GLU A 728 2.38 -13.48 29.08
C GLU A 728 1.18 -12.90 28.31
N ASP A 729 0.91 -11.59 28.45
CA ASP A 729 -0.13 -10.86 27.73
C ASP A 729 0.25 -10.54 26.29
N ARG A 730 1.46 -10.92 25.83
CA ARG A 730 2.03 -10.68 24.50
C ARG A 730 2.19 -9.19 24.11
N LEU A 731 2.05 -8.27 25.04
CA LEU A 731 2.13 -6.84 24.81
C LEU A 731 3.55 -6.26 24.97
N VAL A 732 4.52 -7.04 25.43
CA VAL A 732 5.91 -6.69 25.32
C VAL A 732 6.56 -7.58 24.26
N GLN A 733 7.02 -6.94 23.18
CA GLN A 733 7.47 -7.64 21.97
C GLN A 733 8.91 -7.27 21.64
N ARG A 734 9.64 -8.22 21.06
CA ARG A 734 11.04 -8.05 20.66
C ARG A 734 11.23 -8.49 19.21
N THR A 735 12.02 -7.71 18.47
CA THR A 735 12.61 -8.08 17.18
C THR A 735 14.13 -8.00 17.26
N ASP A 736 14.82 -8.87 16.51
CA ASP A 736 16.26 -8.82 16.34
C ASP A 736 16.62 -8.68 14.86
N PHE A 737 17.60 -7.82 14.58
CA PHE A 737 18.17 -7.60 13.25
C PHE A 737 19.64 -8.03 13.26
N GLY A 738 19.94 -9.18 12.65
CA GLY A 738 21.26 -9.80 12.78
C GLY A 738 21.55 -10.24 14.22
N ALA A 739 22.82 -10.06 14.64
CA ALA A 739 23.27 -10.49 15.95
C ALA A 739 23.30 -9.38 17.03
N ASP A 740 23.42 -8.11 16.58
CA ASP A 740 23.84 -7.03 17.47
C ASP A 740 22.80 -5.89 17.61
N LEU A 741 21.69 -5.95 16.87
CA LEU A 741 20.64 -4.92 16.91
C LEU A 741 19.30 -5.55 17.28
N SER A 742 18.67 -5.03 18.33
CA SER A 742 17.35 -5.48 18.79
C SER A 742 16.46 -4.30 19.14
N VAL A 743 15.15 -4.50 19.06
CA VAL A 743 14.13 -3.58 19.56
C VAL A 743 13.20 -4.31 20.50
N VAL A 744 12.93 -3.71 21.66
CA VAL A 744 11.90 -4.20 22.60
C VAL A 744 10.86 -3.10 22.78
N ALA A 745 9.62 -3.35 22.35
CA ALA A 745 8.52 -2.42 22.46
C ALA A 745 7.52 -2.85 23.55
N ASN A 746 7.12 -1.93 24.41
CA ASN A 746 6.15 -2.16 25.48
C ASN A 746 4.80 -1.50 25.14
N PHE A 747 3.88 -2.30 24.63
CA PHE A 747 2.48 -1.90 24.36
C PHE A 747 1.56 -2.11 25.59
N SER A 748 2.10 -2.66 26.69
CA SER A 748 1.32 -2.90 27.91
C SER A 748 1.11 -1.62 28.72
N LYS A 749 0.37 -1.74 29.82
CA LYS A 749 0.10 -0.63 30.75
C LYS A 749 1.03 -0.63 31.97
N THR A 750 2.04 -1.51 32.00
CA THR A 750 2.94 -1.69 33.15
C THR A 750 4.40 -1.67 32.71
N ASP A 751 5.28 -1.26 33.60
CA ASP A 751 6.72 -1.33 33.38
C ASP A 751 7.17 -2.78 33.15
N PHE A 752 8.04 -2.99 32.19
CA PHE A 752 8.68 -4.27 31.93
C PHE A 752 10.18 -4.20 32.30
N GLN A 753 10.69 -5.23 32.96
CA GLN A 753 12.09 -5.32 33.32
C GLN A 753 12.85 -6.28 32.40
N LEU A 754 13.83 -5.76 31.67
CA LEU A 754 14.75 -6.53 30.85
C LEU A 754 16.16 -6.40 31.42
N GLY A 755 16.58 -7.36 32.23
CA GLY A 755 17.86 -7.29 32.93
C GLY A 755 17.96 -6.09 33.85
N LYS A 756 18.80 -5.10 33.52
CA LYS A 756 18.95 -3.83 34.25
C LYS A 756 18.05 -2.71 33.74
N GLU A 757 17.49 -2.87 32.55
CA GLU A 757 16.71 -1.85 31.89
C GLU A 757 15.24 -1.95 32.29
N THR A 758 14.64 -0.81 32.57
CA THR A 758 13.19 -0.68 32.73
C THR A 758 12.61 -0.10 31.45
N ILE A 759 11.61 -0.76 30.87
CA ILE A 759 10.90 -0.35 29.67
C ILE A 759 9.50 0.07 30.06
N PRO A 760 9.22 1.37 30.23
CA PRO A 760 7.90 1.86 30.63
C PRO A 760 6.84 1.60 29.55
N PRO A 761 5.53 1.66 29.89
CA PRO A 761 4.43 1.67 28.91
C PRO A 761 4.62 2.73 27.84
N GLY A 762 4.33 2.41 26.58
CA GLY A 762 4.45 3.35 25.48
C GLY A 762 5.90 3.74 25.13
N THR A 763 6.86 2.85 25.42
CA THR A 763 8.26 3.08 25.05
C THR A 763 8.85 1.88 24.31
N ALA A 764 9.87 2.13 23.50
CA ALA A 764 10.69 1.09 22.89
C ALA A 764 12.16 1.24 23.30
N LEU A 765 12.85 0.14 23.54
CA LEU A 765 14.27 0.09 23.81
C LEU A 765 15.01 -0.45 22.60
N ILE A 766 15.85 0.37 21.98
CA ILE A 766 16.80 -0.07 20.95
C ILE A 766 18.05 -0.54 21.68
N ILE A 767 18.52 -1.74 21.39
CA ILE A 767 19.73 -2.36 21.94
C ILE A 767 20.71 -2.57 20.79
N GLU A 768 21.87 -1.95 20.87
CA GLU A 768 22.96 -2.06 19.89
C GLU A 768 24.23 -2.51 20.63
N GLY A 769 24.52 -3.80 20.60
CA GLY A 769 25.59 -4.40 21.43
C GLY A 769 25.37 -4.09 22.92
N THR A 770 26.21 -3.22 23.51
CA THR A 770 26.08 -2.79 24.92
C THR A 770 25.38 -1.44 25.08
N LYS A 771 25.06 -0.75 23.97
CA LYS A 771 24.41 0.55 24.00
C LYS A 771 22.90 0.39 23.95
N THR A 772 22.19 1.11 24.81
CA THR A 772 20.73 1.17 24.82
C THR A 772 20.25 2.58 24.52
N THR A 773 19.12 2.69 23.81
CA THR A 773 18.44 3.97 23.53
C THR A 773 16.95 3.78 23.75
N LEU A 774 16.39 4.54 24.69
CA LEU A 774 14.95 4.51 24.97
C LEU A 774 14.23 5.51 24.07
N ILE A 775 13.20 5.03 23.37
CA ILE A 775 12.27 5.83 22.55
C ILE A 775 10.99 5.99 23.34
N ASP A 776 10.63 7.22 23.67
CA ASP A 776 9.40 7.56 24.37
C ASP A 776 8.38 8.13 23.38
N THR A 777 7.26 7.41 23.18
CA THR A 777 6.22 7.82 22.24
C THR A 777 4.99 8.44 22.91
N ARG A 778 4.99 8.53 24.24
CA ARG A 778 3.85 9.04 25.03
C ARG A 778 3.58 10.54 24.83
N THR A 779 4.58 11.28 24.36
CA THR A 779 4.49 12.74 24.16
C THR A 779 3.96 13.11 22.77
N VAL A 780 3.79 12.15 21.87
CA VAL A 780 3.41 12.38 20.47
C VAL A 780 1.89 12.64 20.32
N GLU A 781 1.09 12.28 21.31
CA GLU A 781 -0.38 12.36 21.29
C GLU A 781 -0.92 13.67 21.90
N LYS A 782 -0.28 14.80 21.68
CA LYS A 782 -0.79 16.09 22.19
C LYS A 782 -1.85 16.67 21.27
#